data_4f8a7762b3d6c8edf6d618823d79055e
#
_entry.id   4f8a7762b3d6c8edf6d618823d79055e
#
_cell.length_a   1.000
_cell.length_b   1.000
_cell.length_c   1.000
_cell.angle_alpha   90.00
_cell.angle_beta   90.00
_cell.angle_gamma   90.00
#
_symmetry.space_group_name_H-M   'P 1'
#
loop_
_entity.id
_entity.type
_entity.pdbx_description
1 polymer ?
#
loop_
_entity_poly.entity_id
_entity_poly.type
_entity_poly.pdbx_seq_one_letter_code
_entity_poly.pdbx_strand_id
1 'polypeptide(L)'
;MKNFEFNPSYSDGDVDTNKSGNERLADVVDRRFSRRQTMMGGASATGMAVFGSTLVAACGEGSTSAQTSAAKNGITTASVSSGQMVSLATLTGAGAKATTAAQTAGAAVELLSSEGEPLSFIAPAVAEPTTFSFNVRTAQGNGTSKTLPASVTVVPAALTFPAVAKNFHDIVTVPEGYSVRVMTALGDPIKPGVSDYANDGSNNEFDQRIGDHGDALAFFGLGANGKRNDNSSNRGLLAQNHENITQDYLHPNGPTAAPRPRAEAIREIEAHGVSVTELVDQGGRDWAVVQNSGFNRRITPNTAMDLTGPVAGSDFVKTKYSPDGTQGRGTINNCANGVTGWGTLLTCEENWAGYFKRNGDDANRSARELVGLSRYGVSSGTGNYAWSSVNTDEEIFRRWDANATAGLPTEDYRNEPNQFGWVVEIDPYDPNSTPRKRTALGRMGHEGAWLGRLGNNQKLAVYMGDDARNEYFYKFVSATSWNPSDAKSDNRLAVGDKYLGNGTLYVAKFHDDGTGQWMPLVYGQVPDLPNYSFTNQADILVHTRLAADAQGATTMDRPEWTACNPATGEIYLTLTNNRASSRPIEDVNAANPRFYVDPPENRSSRYGNPNGHIIRIREDGSDPASVTFRWDIYLFGADAADPVVAGVDRNISGLTADNDFSSPDGLWFSRDQNPAGRVRPLLWIQTDDGSMDDRTNDQMLAALPGTVGDGQAMTVHGKDGTGNSSSQATVVGADPSAASLRRFLVGPKECEITGVDTTPDGRTLFVGIQHPGEDGSWDNPSSNWPQSQTGTNSGRPRSGVVAITRDDGGIVGL
;
A
#
# COMPACT_ATOMS: atom_id res chain seq x y z
N MET A 1 -23.69 1.45 -24.67
CA MET A 1 -22.64 2.46 -24.44
C MET A 1 -23.28 3.57 -23.62
N LYS A 2 -23.20 3.51 -22.31
CA LYS A 2 -23.54 4.65 -21.45
C LYS A 2 -22.34 5.59 -21.52
N ASN A 3 -22.57 6.84 -21.85
CA ASN A 3 -21.61 7.90 -21.63
C ASN A 3 -21.35 7.92 -20.11
N PHE A 4 -20.15 7.63 -19.68
CA PHE A 4 -19.70 7.98 -18.35
C PHE A 4 -19.75 9.51 -18.28
N GLU A 5 -20.87 10.06 -17.87
CA GLU A 5 -20.90 11.42 -17.33
C GLU A 5 -20.16 11.32 -16.01
N PHE A 6 -19.03 11.98 -15.95
CA PHE A 6 -18.23 12.24 -14.76
C PHE A 6 -19.19 12.59 -13.62
N ASN A 7 -19.32 11.72 -12.64
CA ASN A 7 -20.08 12.05 -11.43
C ASN A 7 -19.25 13.09 -10.69
N PRO A 8 -19.63 14.38 -10.64
CA PRO A 8 -18.83 15.43 -10.04
C PRO A 8 -18.72 15.30 -8.51
N SER A 9 -19.34 14.29 -7.92
CA SER A 9 -19.27 13.99 -6.49
C SER A 9 -18.21 12.91 -6.15
N TYR A 10 -17.64 12.22 -7.12
CA TYR A 10 -16.58 11.24 -6.91
C TYR A 10 -15.26 11.78 -7.46
N SER A 11 -14.24 11.86 -6.63
CA SER A 11 -12.86 12.11 -7.00
C SER A 11 -12.02 10.98 -6.41
N ASP A 12 -11.51 10.16 -7.28
CA ASP A 12 -10.55 9.08 -7.04
C ASP A 12 -9.09 9.57 -6.99
N GLY A 13 -8.86 10.85 -6.69
CA GLY A 13 -7.53 11.46 -6.74
C GLY A 13 -7.02 11.82 -8.13
N ASP A 14 -7.78 11.53 -9.13
CA ASP A 14 -7.42 11.70 -10.55
C ASP A 14 -7.35 13.16 -11.03
N VAL A 15 -7.39 14.10 -10.07
CA VAL A 15 -7.35 15.54 -10.36
C VAL A 15 -5.91 15.97 -10.64
N ASP A 16 -5.59 16.18 -11.91
CA ASP A 16 -4.30 16.72 -12.37
C ASP A 16 -4.12 18.18 -11.90
N THR A 17 -3.52 18.36 -10.73
CA THR A 17 -3.23 19.66 -10.13
C THR A 17 -1.81 20.13 -10.37
N ASN A 18 -0.88 19.25 -10.77
CA ASN A 18 0.50 19.60 -11.07
C ASN A 18 0.63 20.13 -12.49
N LYS A 19 0.76 21.46 -12.60
CA LYS A 19 1.05 22.20 -13.85
C LYS A 19 2.40 22.87 -13.77
N SER A 20 3.31 22.38 -12.93
CA SER A 20 4.68 22.88 -12.88
C SER A 20 5.37 22.58 -14.22
N GLY A 21 5.97 23.59 -14.81
CA GLY A 21 6.85 23.45 -15.99
C GLY A 21 8.25 22.99 -15.58
N ASN A 22 8.38 21.99 -14.71
CA ASN A 22 9.69 21.49 -14.27
C ASN A 22 10.48 21.01 -15.49
N GLU A 23 11.67 21.60 -15.67
CA GLU A 23 12.47 21.43 -16.87
C GLU A 23 12.87 19.99 -17.11
N ARG A 24 12.81 19.57 -18.38
CA ARG A 24 13.34 18.30 -18.83
C ARG A 24 14.86 18.28 -18.67
N LEU A 25 15.40 17.14 -18.28
CA LEU A 25 16.85 16.95 -18.20
C LEU A 25 17.54 17.30 -19.54
N ALA A 26 16.88 17.01 -20.67
CA ALA A 26 17.36 17.39 -22.01
C ALA A 26 17.57 18.90 -22.16
N ASP A 27 16.65 19.73 -21.67
CA ASP A 27 16.74 21.20 -21.75
C ASP A 27 17.85 21.77 -20.85
N VAL A 28 18.10 21.10 -19.72
CA VAL A 28 19.19 21.42 -18.79
C VAL A 28 20.55 21.02 -19.37
N VAL A 29 20.62 19.87 -20.05
CA VAL A 29 21.83 19.38 -20.73
C VAL A 29 22.17 20.25 -21.92
N ASP A 30 21.19 20.64 -22.75
CA ASP A 30 21.41 21.54 -23.92
C ASP A 30 21.86 22.94 -23.49
N ARG A 31 21.48 23.43 -22.31
CA ARG A 31 21.95 24.69 -21.73
C ARG A 31 23.36 24.61 -21.14
N ARG A 32 23.75 23.46 -20.55
CA ARG A 32 25.05 23.26 -19.88
C ARG A 32 26.14 22.76 -20.81
N PHE A 33 25.78 22.05 -21.87
CA PHE A 33 26.74 21.46 -22.81
C PHE A 33 26.38 21.85 -24.25
N SER A 34 27.15 22.78 -24.85
CA SER A 34 26.98 23.06 -26.28
C SER A 34 27.30 21.79 -27.09
N ARG A 35 26.63 21.57 -28.24
CA ARG A 35 26.84 20.45 -29.18
C ARG A 35 28.30 20.13 -29.48
N ARG A 36 29.19 21.07 -29.23
CA ARG A 36 30.66 20.94 -29.46
C ARG A 36 31.36 20.18 -28.30
N GLN A 37 30.81 20.18 -27.09
CA GLN A 37 31.36 19.48 -25.93
C GLN A 37 30.93 18.03 -25.86
N THR A 38 29.71 17.69 -26.33
CA THR A 38 29.20 16.32 -26.41
C THR A 38 29.99 15.46 -27.43
N MET A 39 30.51 16.07 -28.50
CA MET A 39 31.31 15.35 -29.50
C MET A 39 32.76 15.07 -29.06
N MET A 40 33.25 15.69 -27.99
CA MET A 40 34.60 15.44 -27.47
C MET A 40 34.66 14.41 -26.35
N GLY A 41 33.52 14.07 -25.73
CA GLY A 41 33.41 13.02 -24.69
C GLY A 41 33.25 11.60 -25.26
N GLY A 42 32.87 11.46 -26.54
CA GLY A 42 32.53 10.16 -27.15
C GLY A 42 33.69 9.33 -27.70
N ALA A 43 34.94 9.77 -27.53
CA ALA A 43 36.09 9.16 -28.20
C ALA A 43 36.99 8.29 -27.30
N SER A 44 36.57 7.95 -26.09
CA SER A 44 37.46 7.22 -25.15
C SER A 44 36.90 5.93 -24.54
N ALA A 45 35.91 5.28 -25.16
CA ALA A 45 35.41 4.00 -24.66
C ALA A 45 35.17 2.99 -25.78
N THR A 46 36.25 2.59 -26.44
CA THR A 46 36.25 1.36 -27.26
C THR A 46 37.44 0.51 -26.88
N GLY A 47 37.22 -0.57 -26.19
CA GLY A 47 38.22 -1.60 -26.00
C GLY A 47 37.94 -2.49 -24.80
N MET A 48 37.16 -3.53 -24.97
CA MET A 48 37.48 -4.92 -24.70
C MET A 48 36.24 -5.78 -24.80
N ALA A 49 36.23 -6.54 -25.86
CA ALA A 49 35.25 -7.56 -26.13
C ALA A 49 35.83 -8.95 -25.85
N VAL A 50 34.91 -9.87 -25.67
CA VAL A 50 35.02 -11.31 -25.97
C VAL A 50 35.67 -12.19 -24.91
N PHE A 51 34.82 -12.96 -24.25
CA PHE A 51 34.92 -14.45 -24.28
C PHE A 51 33.57 -15.06 -23.90
N GLY A 52 32.97 -15.78 -24.81
CA GLY A 52 31.79 -16.55 -24.64
C GLY A 52 32.04 -17.91 -24.04
N SER A 53 31.03 -18.49 -23.43
CA SER A 53 30.82 -19.94 -23.37
C SER A 53 29.34 -20.26 -23.28
N THR A 54 28.89 -20.99 -24.26
CA THR A 54 27.58 -21.63 -24.39
C THR A 54 27.34 -22.66 -23.32
N LEU A 55 26.17 -22.68 -22.73
CA LEU A 55 25.59 -23.88 -22.15
C LEU A 55 24.10 -23.98 -22.51
N VAL A 56 23.77 -25.16 -22.99
CA VAL A 56 22.56 -25.61 -23.65
C VAL A 56 21.43 -25.71 -22.66
N ALA A 57 20.25 -25.19 -23.05
CA ALA A 57 18.99 -25.41 -22.39
C ALA A 57 18.48 -26.84 -22.61
N ALA A 58 17.96 -27.44 -21.57
CA ALA A 58 17.10 -28.61 -21.66
C ALA A 58 15.76 -28.26 -21.02
N CYS A 59 14.72 -28.16 -21.86
CA CYS A 59 13.33 -28.12 -21.44
C CYS A 59 12.93 -29.45 -20.80
N GLY A 60 12.21 -29.42 -19.70
CA GLY A 60 11.55 -30.55 -19.07
C GLY A 60 10.35 -30.06 -18.29
N GLU A 61 9.15 -30.24 -18.84
CA GLU A 61 7.90 -30.10 -18.11
C GLU A 61 7.85 -31.16 -17.00
N GLY A 62 7.43 -30.73 -15.80
CA GLY A 62 7.21 -31.64 -14.69
C GLY A 62 6.53 -30.97 -13.51
N SER A 63 5.29 -31.35 -13.28
CA SER A 63 4.54 -31.12 -12.06
C SER A 63 5.38 -31.53 -10.84
N THR A 64 5.67 -30.59 -9.94
CA THR A 64 6.40 -30.86 -8.70
C THR A 64 5.46 -31.30 -7.58
N SER A 65 5.04 -32.56 -7.62
CA SER A 65 4.81 -33.32 -6.40
C SER A 65 6.16 -33.58 -5.72
N ALA A 66 6.24 -33.47 -4.41
CA ALA A 66 7.43 -33.71 -3.62
C ALA A 66 8.14 -35.01 -4.08
N GLN A 67 9.31 -34.87 -4.69
CA GLN A 67 10.09 -36.04 -5.11
C GLN A 67 10.75 -36.67 -3.87
N THR A 68 10.19 -37.78 -3.42
CA THR A 68 10.87 -38.69 -2.48
C THR A 68 11.82 -39.57 -3.25
N SER A 69 13.12 -39.32 -3.16
CA SER A 69 14.12 -40.29 -3.65
C SER A 69 14.22 -41.43 -2.66
N ALA A 70 14.05 -42.65 -3.15
CA ALA A 70 14.17 -43.88 -2.35
C ALA A 70 15.59 -44.01 -1.78
N ALA A 71 15.71 -44.01 -0.46
CA ALA A 71 16.94 -44.02 0.28
C ALA A 71 17.56 -45.42 0.31
N LYS A 72 18.88 -45.48 0.04
CA LYS A 72 19.72 -46.56 0.55
C LYS A 72 19.98 -46.29 2.04
N ASN A 73 19.56 -47.20 2.93
CA ASN A 73 19.71 -47.14 4.39
C ASN A 73 18.64 -46.42 5.24
N GLY A 74 17.37 -46.43 4.87
CA GLY A 74 16.29 -46.10 5.83
C GLY A 74 16.20 -44.60 6.25
N ILE A 75 16.90 -43.71 5.60
CA ILE A 75 16.81 -42.24 5.78
C ILE A 75 16.06 -41.69 4.55
N THR A 76 14.87 -41.15 4.77
CA THR A 76 14.15 -40.42 3.72
C THR A 76 14.63 -38.96 3.76
N THR A 77 15.28 -38.49 2.69
CA THR A 77 15.67 -37.08 2.53
C THR A 77 14.61 -36.42 1.65
N ALA A 78 13.86 -35.50 2.21
CA ALA A 78 12.95 -34.64 1.45
C ALA A 78 13.60 -33.26 1.27
N SER A 79 13.25 -32.57 0.19
CA SER A 79 13.60 -31.16 -0.01
C SER A 79 12.31 -30.31 0.09
N VAL A 80 12.35 -29.26 0.89
CA VAL A 80 11.22 -28.36 1.10
C VAL A 80 11.66 -26.90 1.02
N SER A 81 10.81 -26.02 0.56
CA SER A 81 11.08 -24.58 0.58
C SER A 81 10.89 -23.99 1.98
N SER A 82 11.63 -22.96 2.31
CA SER A 82 11.40 -22.14 3.52
C SER A 82 9.93 -21.72 3.61
N GLY A 83 9.36 -21.76 4.82
CA GLY A 83 7.95 -21.42 5.07
C GLY A 83 6.97 -22.59 4.93
N GLN A 84 7.34 -23.68 4.29
CA GLN A 84 6.45 -24.84 4.16
C GLN A 84 6.33 -25.63 5.48
N MET A 85 5.13 -26.22 5.71
CA MET A 85 4.91 -27.13 6.82
C MET A 85 5.57 -28.48 6.55
N VAL A 86 6.33 -28.99 7.50
CA VAL A 86 7.04 -30.26 7.43
C VAL A 86 6.49 -31.23 8.46
N SER A 87 5.84 -32.31 8.03
CA SER A 87 5.38 -33.37 8.92
C SER A 87 6.49 -34.38 9.18
N LEU A 88 6.84 -34.57 10.46
CA LEU A 88 7.85 -35.58 10.86
C LEU A 88 7.35 -37.01 10.68
N ALA A 89 6.04 -37.24 10.66
CA ALA A 89 5.46 -38.54 10.33
C ALA A 89 5.73 -38.92 8.86
N THR A 90 5.60 -37.96 7.95
CA THR A 90 5.87 -38.12 6.53
C THR A 90 7.36 -38.42 6.26
N LEU A 91 8.26 -37.73 6.96
CA LEU A 91 9.71 -37.94 6.83
C LEU A 91 10.18 -39.33 7.29
N THR A 92 9.44 -39.98 8.17
CA THR A 92 9.81 -41.30 8.67
C THR A 92 9.27 -42.48 7.85
N GLY A 93 8.46 -42.21 6.83
CA GLY A 93 7.87 -43.21 5.93
C GLY A 93 6.73 -44.02 6.52
N ALA A 94 5.74 -44.31 5.70
CA ALA A 94 4.67 -45.28 5.88
C ALA A 94 3.87 -45.27 7.21
N GLY A 95 2.92 -44.36 7.34
CA GLY A 95 1.74 -44.55 8.22
C GLY A 95 1.97 -44.55 9.74
N ALA A 96 3.18 -44.28 10.20
CA ALA A 96 3.50 -44.21 11.61
C ALA A 96 3.22 -42.84 12.21
N LYS A 97 2.45 -42.76 13.30
CA LYS A 97 2.18 -41.55 14.02
C LYS A 97 3.41 -41.14 14.84
N ALA A 98 4.00 -39.97 14.51
CA ALA A 98 5.08 -39.37 15.30
C ALA A 98 4.51 -38.89 16.63
N THR A 99 5.12 -39.27 17.77
CA THR A 99 4.68 -38.91 19.11
C THR A 99 5.58 -37.87 19.77
N THR A 100 6.88 -37.97 19.53
CA THR A 100 7.89 -37.02 19.99
C THR A 100 9.05 -37.00 19.01
N ALA A 101 9.82 -35.88 18.98
CA ALA A 101 11.05 -35.82 18.21
C ALA A 101 12.12 -35.04 19.01
N ALA A 102 13.39 -35.43 18.79
CA ALA A 102 14.54 -34.67 19.23
C ALA A 102 15.35 -34.25 17.99
N GLN A 103 15.57 -32.96 17.87
CA GLN A 103 16.41 -32.42 16.80
C GLN A 103 17.88 -32.75 17.07
N THR A 104 18.62 -33.23 16.06
CA THR A 104 20.00 -33.66 16.15
C THR A 104 20.96 -32.80 15.33
N ALA A 105 20.46 -32.08 14.33
CA ALA A 105 21.25 -31.14 13.52
C ALA A 105 20.40 -30.02 12.94
N GLY A 106 21.04 -28.91 12.59
CA GLY A 106 20.43 -27.65 12.12
C GLY A 106 20.14 -26.67 13.26
N ALA A 107 19.78 -25.42 12.93
CA ALA A 107 19.29 -24.45 13.92
C ALA A 107 18.01 -24.97 14.58
N ALA A 108 17.77 -24.63 15.85
CA ALA A 108 16.59 -25.08 16.59
C ALA A 108 15.31 -24.63 15.90
N VAL A 109 14.34 -25.56 15.74
CA VAL A 109 13.01 -25.29 15.24
C VAL A 109 11.97 -25.57 16.31
N GLU A 110 10.86 -24.82 16.28
CA GLU A 110 9.71 -25.09 17.13
C GLU A 110 8.90 -26.26 16.58
N LEU A 111 8.65 -27.26 17.42
CA LEU A 111 7.83 -28.41 17.06
C LEU A 111 6.35 -28.09 17.39
N LEU A 112 5.51 -28.19 16.39
CA LEU A 112 4.07 -27.96 16.48
C LEU A 112 3.37 -29.28 16.70
N SER A 113 2.54 -29.36 17.76
CA SER A 113 1.68 -30.48 18.04
C SER A 113 0.32 -30.02 18.53
N SER A 114 -0.75 -30.53 17.93
CA SER A 114 -2.11 -30.40 18.39
C SER A 114 -2.78 -31.78 18.46
N GLU A 115 -3.86 -31.92 19.25
CA GLU A 115 -4.56 -33.18 19.39
C GLU A 115 -5.14 -33.60 18.03
N GLY A 116 -4.73 -34.77 17.58
CA GLY A 116 -5.15 -35.34 16.27
C GLY A 116 -4.21 -35.06 15.10
N GLU A 117 -3.37 -34.04 15.21
CA GLU A 117 -2.47 -33.60 14.12
C GLU A 117 -1.08 -34.25 14.22
N PRO A 118 -0.39 -34.46 13.08
CA PRO A 118 0.95 -35.00 13.08
C PRO A 118 1.96 -34.00 13.63
N LEU A 119 2.94 -34.45 14.42
CA LEU A 119 4.06 -33.64 14.88
C LEU A 119 4.78 -33.03 13.68
N SER A 120 4.88 -31.71 13.62
CA SER A 120 5.36 -30.96 12.46
C SER A 120 6.17 -29.73 12.89
N PHE A 121 6.80 -29.06 11.95
CA PHE A 121 7.43 -27.74 12.13
C PHE A 121 7.35 -26.94 10.83
N ILE A 122 7.50 -25.61 10.92
CA ILE A 122 7.62 -24.75 9.74
C ILE A 122 9.10 -24.68 9.33
N ALA A 123 9.39 -24.96 8.05
CA ALA A 123 10.73 -24.87 7.49
C ALA A 123 11.28 -23.45 7.67
N PRO A 124 12.38 -23.26 8.41
CA PRO A 124 12.89 -21.91 8.70
C PRO A 124 13.46 -21.24 7.45
N ALA A 125 13.63 -19.91 7.52
CA ALA A 125 14.28 -19.14 6.46
C ALA A 125 15.77 -19.52 6.37
N VAL A 126 16.20 -19.90 5.16
CA VAL A 126 17.61 -20.20 4.85
C VAL A 126 18.05 -19.47 3.59
N ALA A 127 19.32 -19.00 3.58
CA ALA A 127 19.91 -18.36 2.40
C ALA A 127 20.43 -19.40 1.39
N GLU A 128 20.87 -20.59 1.90
CA GLU A 128 21.44 -21.69 1.15
C GLU A 128 20.79 -23.02 1.61
N PRO A 129 20.76 -24.05 0.76
CA PRO A 129 20.21 -25.33 1.15
C PRO A 129 20.81 -25.86 2.45
N THR A 130 19.98 -26.03 3.49
CA THR A 130 20.39 -26.38 4.83
C THR A 130 19.66 -27.63 5.29
N THR A 131 20.39 -28.63 5.84
CA THR A 131 19.81 -29.89 6.32
C THR A 131 19.49 -29.83 7.81
N PHE A 132 18.25 -30.21 8.15
CA PHE A 132 17.74 -30.39 9.51
C PHE A 132 17.52 -31.87 9.76
N SER A 133 17.99 -32.40 10.91
CA SER A 133 17.90 -33.82 11.25
C SER A 133 17.22 -34.00 12.60
N PHE A 134 16.48 -35.11 12.70
CA PHE A 134 15.67 -35.46 13.87
C PHE A 134 15.75 -36.94 14.17
N ASN A 135 15.65 -37.31 15.47
CA ASN A 135 15.28 -38.63 15.93
C ASN A 135 13.78 -38.62 16.30
N VAL A 136 12.95 -39.24 15.47
CA VAL A 136 11.49 -39.20 15.60
C VAL A 136 11.01 -40.51 16.23
N ARG A 137 10.27 -40.41 17.36
CA ARG A 137 9.63 -41.55 18.01
C ARG A 137 8.25 -41.75 17.42
N THR A 138 8.01 -42.93 16.86
CA THR A 138 6.73 -43.28 16.21
C THR A 138 6.03 -44.35 16.99
N ALA A 139 4.68 -44.24 17.13
CA ALA A 139 3.86 -45.30 17.68
C ALA A 139 3.64 -46.38 16.62
N GLN A 140 3.75 -47.68 17.04
CA GLN A 140 3.47 -48.84 16.24
C GLN A 140 2.07 -49.39 16.57
N GLY A 141 1.39 -50.00 15.63
CA GLY A 141 0.03 -50.55 15.83
C GLY A 141 -0.10 -51.64 16.89
N ASN A 142 1.01 -52.17 17.42
CA ASN A 142 1.05 -53.16 18.51
C ASN A 142 1.33 -52.53 19.90
N GLY A 143 1.24 -51.22 20.04
CA GLY A 143 1.49 -50.47 21.29
C GLY A 143 2.95 -50.24 21.65
N THR A 144 3.91 -50.68 20.82
CA THR A 144 5.33 -50.38 20.99
C THR A 144 5.68 -49.07 20.29
N SER A 145 6.85 -48.51 20.60
CA SER A 145 7.37 -47.33 19.89
C SER A 145 8.74 -47.63 19.29
N LYS A 146 9.03 -46.99 18.14
CA LYS A 146 10.34 -47.07 17.46
C LYS A 146 10.87 -45.66 17.24
N THR A 147 12.18 -45.48 17.43
CA THR A 147 12.87 -44.22 17.08
C THR A 147 13.48 -44.39 15.69
N LEU A 148 13.16 -43.45 14.78
CA LEU A 148 13.63 -43.44 13.40
C LEU A 148 14.39 -42.14 13.14
N PRO A 149 15.55 -42.17 12.46
CA PRO A 149 16.18 -40.95 11.99
C PRO A 149 15.38 -40.39 10.81
N ALA A 150 15.24 -39.05 10.77
CA ALA A 150 14.63 -38.29 9.68
C ALA A 150 15.50 -37.09 9.36
N SER A 151 15.60 -36.73 8.10
CA SER A 151 16.26 -35.50 7.70
C SER A 151 15.50 -34.83 6.56
N VAL A 152 15.55 -33.49 6.52
CA VAL A 152 14.97 -32.68 5.48
C VAL A 152 15.98 -31.61 5.09
N THR A 153 16.13 -31.36 3.80
CA THR A 153 16.91 -30.21 3.29
C THR A 153 15.94 -29.08 3.01
N VAL A 154 16.07 -28.00 3.77
CA VAL A 154 15.33 -26.76 3.51
C VAL A 154 16.10 -25.95 2.48
N VAL A 155 15.42 -25.52 1.41
CA VAL A 155 15.97 -24.66 0.38
C VAL A 155 15.43 -23.22 0.55
N PRO A 156 16.10 -22.20 -0.02
CA PRO A 156 15.60 -20.82 0.00
C PRO A 156 14.16 -20.71 -0.49
N ALA A 157 13.43 -19.74 0.03
CA ALA A 157 12.02 -19.51 -0.33
C ALA A 157 11.83 -19.37 -1.84
N ALA A 158 10.76 -19.99 -2.35
CA ALA A 158 10.30 -19.88 -3.73
C ALA A 158 8.77 -19.97 -3.72
N LEU A 159 8.11 -19.29 -4.66
CA LEU A 159 6.67 -19.36 -4.84
C LEU A 159 6.31 -20.76 -5.39
N THR A 160 5.58 -21.54 -4.63
CA THR A 160 5.28 -22.95 -4.97
C THR A 160 3.81 -23.21 -5.28
N PHE A 161 2.91 -22.30 -4.90
CA PHE A 161 1.48 -22.41 -5.19
C PHE A 161 1.19 -22.23 -6.69
N PRO A 162 0.13 -22.87 -7.25
CA PRO A 162 -0.28 -22.61 -8.63
C PRO A 162 -0.82 -21.18 -8.77
N ALA A 163 -0.49 -20.49 -9.87
CA ALA A 163 -1.03 -19.16 -10.14
C ALA A 163 -2.56 -19.22 -10.28
N VAL A 164 -3.26 -18.26 -9.70
CA VAL A 164 -4.70 -18.09 -9.92
C VAL A 164 -4.92 -17.55 -11.33
N ALA A 165 -5.77 -18.22 -12.11
CA ALA A 165 -6.14 -17.76 -13.45
C ALA A 165 -6.96 -16.47 -13.39
N LYS A 166 -6.77 -15.58 -14.37
CA LYS A 166 -7.63 -14.38 -14.57
C LYS A 166 -9.10 -14.80 -14.66
N ASN A 167 -10.00 -14.09 -13.99
CA ASN A 167 -11.43 -14.43 -13.99
C ASN A 167 -12.30 -13.22 -13.57
N PHE A 168 -13.63 -13.39 -13.73
CA PHE A 168 -14.67 -12.42 -13.35
C PHE A 168 -15.64 -13.01 -12.31
N HIS A 169 -15.17 -13.89 -11.45
CA HIS A 169 -16.02 -14.45 -10.41
C HIS A 169 -16.34 -13.39 -9.36
N ASP A 170 -17.55 -13.41 -8.82
CA ASP A 170 -17.96 -12.51 -7.75
C ASP A 170 -17.57 -13.09 -6.37
N ILE A 171 -16.34 -13.54 -6.23
CA ILE A 171 -15.73 -14.08 -5.00
C ILE A 171 -14.23 -13.80 -4.99
N VAL A 172 -13.65 -13.80 -3.82
CA VAL A 172 -12.20 -13.87 -3.66
C VAL A 172 -11.72 -15.26 -4.04
N THR A 173 -10.93 -15.36 -5.10
CA THR A 173 -10.34 -16.59 -5.63
C THR A 173 -8.87 -16.68 -5.22
N VAL A 174 -8.46 -17.78 -4.58
CA VAL A 174 -7.08 -18.06 -4.14
C VAL A 174 -6.60 -19.39 -4.70
N PRO A 175 -5.29 -19.72 -4.62
CA PRO A 175 -4.78 -21.00 -5.11
C PRO A 175 -5.41 -22.20 -4.39
N GLU A 176 -5.40 -23.36 -5.04
CA GLU A 176 -5.76 -24.64 -4.39
C GLU A 176 -4.89 -24.87 -3.15
N GLY A 177 -5.48 -25.34 -2.06
CA GLY A 177 -4.83 -25.55 -0.77
C GLY A 177 -4.82 -24.30 0.13
N TYR A 178 -5.63 -23.28 -0.24
CA TYR A 178 -5.90 -22.09 0.59
C TYR A 178 -7.39 -21.92 0.83
N SER A 179 -7.73 -21.45 2.02
CA SER A 179 -9.10 -21.12 2.43
C SER A 179 -9.27 -19.62 2.68
N VAL A 180 -10.45 -19.10 2.30
CA VAL A 180 -10.85 -17.68 2.46
C VAL A 180 -12.02 -17.59 3.42
N ARG A 181 -11.94 -16.68 4.39
CA ARG A 181 -13.02 -16.35 5.30
C ARG A 181 -13.26 -14.85 5.36
N VAL A 182 -14.49 -14.40 5.19
CA VAL A 182 -14.90 -13.01 5.43
C VAL A 182 -14.87 -12.73 6.93
N MET A 183 -14.17 -11.68 7.33
CA MET A 183 -13.96 -11.29 8.73
C MET A 183 -14.90 -10.18 9.17
N THR A 184 -14.90 -9.09 8.43
CA THR A 184 -15.71 -7.90 8.66
C THR A 184 -16.19 -7.35 7.33
N ALA A 185 -17.33 -6.66 7.36
CA ALA A 185 -17.84 -5.92 6.21
C ALA A 185 -18.50 -4.61 6.65
N LEU A 186 -18.65 -3.66 5.72
CA LEU A 186 -19.38 -2.40 5.92
C LEU A 186 -20.64 -2.61 6.76
N GLY A 187 -20.77 -1.82 7.81
CA GLY A 187 -21.95 -1.81 8.68
C GLY A 187 -21.94 -2.85 9.81
N ASP A 188 -21.00 -3.80 9.83
CA ASP A 188 -20.89 -4.77 10.93
C ASP A 188 -20.66 -4.05 12.26
N PRO A 189 -21.41 -4.39 13.34
CA PRO A 189 -21.29 -3.71 14.62
C PRO A 189 -19.98 -4.08 15.34
N ILE A 190 -19.26 -3.06 15.82
CA ILE A 190 -18.03 -3.24 16.63
C ILE A 190 -18.25 -3.01 18.12
N LYS A 191 -19.47 -2.62 18.53
CA LYS A 191 -19.85 -2.36 19.93
C LYS A 191 -21.04 -3.21 20.34
N PRO A 192 -21.13 -3.61 21.63
CA PRO A 192 -22.29 -4.35 22.13
C PRO A 192 -23.55 -3.48 22.10
N GLY A 193 -24.68 -4.11 21.79
CA GLY A 193 -26.00 -3.44 21.76
C GLY A 193 -26.35 -2.69 20.49
N VAL A 194 -25.42 -2.61 19.54
CA VAL A 194 -25.67 -2.10 18.17
C VAL A 194 -26.33 -3.23 17.36
N SER A 195 -27.42 -2.94 16.66
CA SER A 195 -28.17 -3.92 15.86
C SER A 195 -27.33 -4.45 14.69
N ASP A 196 -27.65 -5.66 14.22
CA ASP A 196 -27.06 -6.17 12.97
C ASP A 196 -27.33 -5.22 11.79
N TYR A 197 -26.44 -5.23 10.81
CA TYR A 197 -26.57 -4.41 9.62
C TYR A 197 -27.57 -5.01 8.64
N ALA A 198 -28.70 -4.32 8.44
CA ALA A 198 -29.76 -4.80 7.56
C ALA A 198 -29.44 -4.62 6.06
N ASN A 199 -28.49 -3.76 5.73
CA ASN A 199 -28.13 -3.39 4.37
C ASN A 199 -29.32 -2.91 3.51
N ASP A 200 -30.25 -2.18 4.15
CA ASP A 200 -31.49 -1.67 3.56
C ASP A 200 -31.63 -0.15 3.71
N GLY A 201 -30.56 0.52 4.08
CA GLY A 201 -30.50 1.97 4.30
C GLY A 201 -31.15 2.43 5.61
N SER A 202 -31.67 1.53 6.46
CA SER A 202 -32.31 1.89 7.74
C SER A 202 -31.31 2.09 8.88
N ASN A 203 -30.13 1.48 8.80
CA ASN A 203 -29.12 1.56 9.86
C ASN A 203 -28.47 2.94 9.94
N ASN A 204 -28.17 3.34 11.18
CA ASN A 204 -27.39 4.51 11.53
C ASN A 204 -26.24 4.07 12.46
N GLU A 205 -25.64 5.01 13.20
CA GLU A 205 -24.60 4.74 14.21
C GLU A 205 -23.32 4.18 13.60
N PHE A 206 -22.90 4.75 12.43
CA PHE A 206 -21.68 4.32 11.76
C PHE A 206 -20.41 4.67 12.54
N ASP A 207 -20.49 5.51 13.55
CA ASP A 207 -19.47 5.70 14.58
C ASP A 207 -19.26 4.47 15.49
N GLN A 208 -20.11 3.42 15.37
CA GLN A 208 -20.04 2.16 16.10
C GLN A 208 -20.03 0.92 15.19
N ARG A 209 -19.81 1.11 13.89
CA ARG A 209 -19.81 0.08 12.85
C ARG A 209 -18.52 0.13 12.03
N ILE A 210 -18.22 -0.95 11.32
CA ILE A 210 -17.21 -0.94 10.25
C ILE A 210 -17.64 0.08 9.19
N GLY A 211 -16.72 0.90 8.73
CA GLY A 211 -16.95 1.91 7.68
C GLY A 211 -17.00 1.33 6.27
N ASP A 212 -17.12 2.21 5.28
CA ASP A 212 -17.11 1.83 3.86
C ASP A 212 -15.69 1.94 3.28
N HIS A 213 -15.51 1.52 2.03
CA HIS A 213 -14.25 1.53 1.28
C HIS A 213 -13.05 1.18 2.17
N GLY A 214 -13.08 -0.06 2.71
CA GLY A 214 -12.01 -0.53 3.58
C GLY A 214 -10.70 -0.65 2.82
N ASP A 215 -9.74 0.19 3.15
CA ASP A 215 -8.42 0.27 2.55
C ASP A 215 -7.34 -0.28 3.48
N ALA A 216 -6.16 0.33 3.54
CA ALA A 216 -5.02 -0.18 4.30
C ALA A 216 -5.39 -0.69 5.69
N LEU A 217 -4.80 -1.79 6.05
CA LEU A 217 -5.01 -2.41 7.36
C LEU A 217 -3.68 -2.80 8.02
N ALA A 218 -3.69 -2.92 9.35
CA ALA A 218 -2.53 -3.40 10.09
C ALA A 218 -2.97 -4.22 11.31
N PHE A 219 -2.30 -5.35 11.52
CA PHE A 219 -2.52 -6.23 12.67
C PHE A 219 -1.52 -5.93 13.79
N PHE A 220 -2.04 -5.63 14.98
CA PHE A 220 -1.27 -5.31 16.18
C PHE A 220 -1.46 -6.41 17.22
N GLY A 221 -0.46 -7.25 17.43
CA GLY A 221 -0.52 -8.38 18.34
C GLY A 221 -0.86 -7.97 19.79
N LEU A 222 -1.84 -8.67 20.42
CA LEU A 222 -2.34 -8.39 21.76
C LEU A 222 -2.13 -9.60 22.68
N GLY A 223 -1.46 -9.38 23.80
CA GLY A 223 -1.27 -10.43 24.82
C GLY A 223 -2.53 -10.69 25.64
N ALA A 224 -2.57 -11.84 26.34
CA ALA A 224 -3.67 -12.21 27.22
C ALA A 224 -3.92 -11.18 28.34
N ASN A 225 -2.91 -10.40 28.70
CA ASN A 225 -2.99 -9.32 29.71
C ASN A 225 -3.52 -7.99 29.14
N GLY A 226 -3.95 -7.94 27.86
CA GLY A 226 -4.41 -6.72 27.22
C GLY A 226 -3.30 -5.73 26.86
N LYS A 227 -2.03 -6.15 26.85
CA LYS A 227 -0.90 -5.33 26.43
C LYS A 227 -0.35 -5.77 25.08
N ARG A 228 0.36 -4.86 24.41
CA ARG A 228 1.09 -5.16 23.18
C ARG A 228 1.95 -6.41 23.31
N ASN A 229 1.85 -7.30 22.35
CA ASN A 229 2.68 -8.48 22.19
C ASN A 229 2.92 -8.75 20.71
N ASP A 230 4.03 -8.29 20.18
CA ASP A 230 4.36 -8.37 18.75
C ASP A 230 4.52 -9.82 18.22
N ASN A 231 4.54 -10.82 19.13
CA ASN A 231 4.56 -12.24 18.76
C ASN A 231 3.19 -12.93 18.88
N SER A 232 2.13 -12.22 19.25
CA SER A 232 0.79 -12.81 19.37
C SER A 232 0.18 -13.03 18.00
N SER A 233 -0.04 -14.31 17.63
CA SER A 233 -0.63 -14.73 16.37
C SER A 233 -2.01 -15.36 16.53
N ASN A 234 -2.64 -15.23 17.71
CA ASN A 234 -3.97 -15.74 17.99
C ASN A 234 -4.91 -14.69 18.59
N ARG A 235 -4.43 -13.48 18.85
CA ARG A 235 -5.19 -12.34 19.35
C ARG A 235 -4.49 -11.05 18.97
N GLY A 236 -5.23 -10.08 18.48
CA GLY A 236 -4.67 -8.78 18.10
C GLY A 236 -5.74 -7.72 17.90
N LEU A 237 -5.28 -6.53 17.56
CA LEU A 237 -6.13 -5.43 17.13
C LEU A 237 -5.91 -5.26 15.60
N LEU A 238 -6.99 -5.24 14.84
CA LEU A 238 -6.97 -4.86 13.44
C LEU A 238 -7.35 -3.38 13.36
N ALA A 239 -6.43 -2.56 12.87
CA ALA A 239 -6.72 -1.19 12.49
C ALA A 239 -6.91 -1.15 10.97
N GLN A 240 -8.02 -0.57 10.50
CA GLN A 240 -8.39 -0.50 9.09
C GLN A 240 -8.84 0.90 8.72
N ASN A 241 -8.31 1.42 7.62
CA ASN A 241 -8.76 2.65 7.00
C ASN A 241 -10.13 2.45 6.33
N HIS A 242 -10.92 3.54 6.26
CA HIS A 242 -12.18 3.64 5.54
C HIS A 242 -12.11 4.92 4.72
N GLU A 243 -11.68 4.75 3.49
CA GLU A 243 -11.29 5.85 2.61
C GLU A 243 -12.48 6.70 2.18
N ASN A 244 -13.47 6.05 1.58
CA ASN A 244 -14.54 6.71 0.87
C ASN A 244 -15.88 5.98 1.09
N ILE A 245 -16.89 6.23 0.26
CA ILE A 245 -18.23 5.62 0.34
C ILE A 245 -18.83 5.43 -1.05
N THR A 246 -19.61 4.36 -1.22
CA THR A 246 -20.51 4.21 -2.36
C THR A 246 -21.90 4.69 -1.96
N GLN A 247 -22.24 5.96 -2.29
CA GLN A 247 -23.53 6.57 -1.91
C GLN A 247 -24.74 5.76 -2.42
N ASP A 248 -24.62 5.15 -3.60
CA ASP A 248 -25.69 4.36 -4.22
C ASP A 248 -26.03 3.08 -3.46
N TYR A 249 -25.15 2.62 -2.55
CA TYR A 249 -25.43 1.50 -1.64
C TYR A 249 -25.74 1.93 -0.19
N LEU A 250 -25.43 3.16 0.17
CA LEU A 250 -25.78 3.71 1.49
C LEU A 250 -27.22 4.27 1.55
N HIS A 251 -27.77 4.70 0.40
CA HIS A 251 -29.05 5.39 0.32
C HIS A 251 -30.02 4.72 -0.65
N PRO A 252 -31.21 4.24 -0.20
CA PRO A 252 -32.17 3.49 -1.02
C PRO A 252 -32.66 4.18 -2.30
N ASN A 253 -32.61 5.51 -2.33
CA ASN A 253 -33.06 6.32 -3.47
C ASN A 253 -31.92 7.15 -4.04
N GLY A 254 -30.67 6.74 -3.82
CA GLY A 254 -29.49 7.57 -4.03
C GLY A 254 -29.41 8.75 -3.07
N PRO A 255 -28.32 9.53 -3.11
CA PRO A 255 -28.14 10.69 -2.24
C PRO A 255 -29.14 11.80 -2.55
N THR A 256 -29.77 12.37 -1.52
CA THR A 256 -30.66 13.51 -1.67
C THR A 256 -29.87 14.74 -2.12
N ALA A 257 -30.36 15.45 -3.12
CA ALA A 257 -29.76 16.72 -3.58
C ALA A 257 -29.69 17.77 -2.47
N ALA A 258 -28.78 18.75 -2.63
CA ALA A 258 -28.66 19.85 -1.67
C ALA A 258 -29.97 20.72 -1.60
N PRO A 259 -30.38 21.15 -0.38
CA PRO A 259 -29.70 20.98 0.90
C PRO A 259 -29.80 19.52 1.40
N ARG A 260 -28.66 18.96 1.82
CA ARG A 260 -28.55 17.55 2.25
C ARG A 260 -29.33 17.29 3.56
N PRO A 261 -30.07 16.14 3.68
CA PRO A 261 -30.60 15.73 4.97
C PRO A 261 -29.50 15.44 5.97
N ARG A 262 -29.66 15.90 7.22
CA ARG A 262 -28.69 15.70 8.30
C ARG A 262 -28.35 14.22 8.52
N ALA A 263 -29.36 13.35 8.50
CA ALA A 263 -29.15 11.92 8.77
C ALA A 263 -28.33 11.22 7.69
N GLU A 264 -28.47 11.60 6.40
CA GLU A 264 -27.64 11.09 5.32
C GLU A 264 -26.20 11.57 5.47
N ALA A 265 -26.00 12.89 5.64
CA ALA A 265 -24.68 13.48 5.76
C ALA A 265 -23.88 12.93 6.97
N ILE A 266 -24.52 12.69 8.11
CA ILE A 266 -23.88 12.06 9.28
C ILE A 266 -23.47 10.63 8.96
N ARG A 267 -24.32 9.84 8.32
CA ARG A 267 -24.02 8.46 7.92
C ARG A 267 -22.79 8.41 7.01
N GLU A 268 -22.73 9.29 6.02
CA GLU A 268 -21.63 9.41 5.09
C GLU A 268 -20.33 9.80 5.81
N ILE A 269 -20.36 10.85 6.63
CA ILE A 269 -19.20 11.30 7.42
C ILE A 269 -18.69 10.18 8.34
N GLU A 270 -19.58 9.49 9.04
CA GLU A 270 -19.21 8.44 10.01
C GLU A 270 -18.79 7.13 9.33
N ALA A 271 -19.13 6.91 8.06
CA ALA A 271 -18.65 5.76 7.29
C ALA A 271 -17.18 5.87 6.88
N HIS A 272 -16.60 7.09 6.86
CA HIS A 272 -15.18 7.34 6.62
C HIS A 272 -14.30 7.19 7.88
N GLY A 273 -12.98 7.18 7.70
CA GLY A 273 -11.98 7.31 8.76
C GLY A 273 -11.27 6.00 9.08
N VAL A 274 -11.15 5.62 10.36
CA VAL A 274 -10.41 4.41 10.78
C VAL A 274 -11.23 3.63 11.81
N SER A 275 -11.24 2.29 11.69
CA SER A 275 -11.71 1.39 12.76
C SER A 275 -10.53 0.70 13.43
N VAL A 276 -10.63 0.49 14.75
CA VAL A 276 -9.77 -0.41 15.52
C VAL A 276 -10.66 -1.47 16.14
N THR A 277 -10.42 -2.75 15.84
CA THR A 277 -11.23 -3.87 16.33
C THR A 277 -10.35 -4.97 16.89
N GLU A 278 -10.74 -5.54 18.02
CA GLU A 278 -10.07 -6.71 18.58
C GLU A 278 -10.52 -7.98 17.87
N LEU A 279 -9.55 -8.77 17.43
CA LEU A 279 -9.72 -10.08 16.81
C LEU A 279 -9.14 -11.18 17.70
N VAL A 280 -9.79 -12.34 17.70
CA VAL A 280 -9.32 -13.55 18.39
C VAL A 280 -9.48 -14.77 17.49
N ASP A 281 -8.47 -15.64 17.45
CA ASP A 281 -8.57 -16.98 16.88
C ASP A 281 -9.30 -17.89 17.88
N GLN A 282 -10.45 -18.40 17.48
CA GLN A 282 -11.28 -19.33 18.28
C GLN A 282 -10.77 -20.79 18.24
N GLY A 283 -9.66 -20.99 17.53
CA GLY A 283 -9.01 -22.28 17.30
C GLY A 283 -9.03 -22.65 15.82
N GLY A 284 -7.90 -23.19 15.33
CA GLY A 284 -7.79 -23.57 13.91
C GLY A 284 -7.75 -22.38 12.94
N ARG A 285 -7.44 -21.19 13.41
CA ARG A 285 -7.44 -19.91 12.67
C ARG A 285 -8.85 -19.45 12.28
N ASP A 286 -9.81 -19.81 13.09
CA ASP A 286 -11.18 -19.33 13.04
C ASP A 286 -11.25 -17.95 13.74
N TRP A 287 -10.98 -16.90 13.00
CA TRP A 287 -10.94 -15.53 13.52
C TRP A 287 -12.32 -14.94 13.73
N ALA A 288 -12.51 -14.21 14.83
CA ALA A 288 -13.74 -13.49 15.14
C ALA A 288 -13.46 -12.14 15.80
N VAL A 289 -14.36 -11.17 15.56
CA VAL A 289 -14.38 -9.87 16.23
C VAL A 289 -14.86 -10.03 17.66
N VAL A 290 -14.17 -9.43 18.63
CA VAL A 290 -14.56 -9.34 20.03
C VAL A 290 -15.37 -8.06 20.25
N GLN A 291 -16.70 -8.10 20.02
CA GLN A 291 -17.55 -6.89 20.04
C GLN A 291 -17.52 -6.12 21.37
N ASN A 292 -17.40 -6.81 22.52
CA ASN A 292 -17.36 -6.18 23.84
C ASN A 292 -15.95 -5.73 24.26
N SER A 293 -15.00 -5.67 23.34
CA SER A 293 -13.66 -5.18 23.63
C SER A 293 -13.65 -3.68 23.93
N GLY A 294 -12.91 -3.31 24.98
CA GLY A 294 -12.63 -1.90 25.31
C GLY A 294 -11.73 -1.19 24.29
N PHE A 295 -11.03 -1.94 23.43
CA PHE A 295 -10.16 -1.38 22.39
C PHE A 295 -10.93 -0.95 21.15
N ASN A 296 -12.11 -1.52 20.89
CA ASN A 296 -12.88 -1.22 19.68
C ASN A 296 -13.29 0.25 19.65
N ARG A 297 -12.94 0.94 18.56
CA ARG A 297 -13.33 2.35 18.34
C ARG A 297 -13.34 2.72 16.88
N ARG A 298 -14.07 3.80 16.59
CA ARG A 298 -13.99 4.51 15.31
C ARG A 298 -13.29 5.86 15.50
N ILE A 299 -12.45 6.20 14.56
CA ILE A 299 -11.89 7.54 14.37
C ILE A 299 -12.50 8.04 13.05
N THR A 300 -13.34 9.06 13.13
CA THR A 300 -14.12 9.58 11.99
C THR A 300 -13.68 11.01 11.67
N PRO A 301 -14.10 11.61 10.56
CA PRO A 301 -13.80 13.02 10.27
C PRO A 301 -14.15 14.00 11.40
N ASN A 302 -15.03 13.60 12.32
CA ASN A 302 -15.43 14.44 13.47
C ASN A 302 -14.56 14.25 14.73
N THR A 303 -13.62 13.31 14.74
CA THR A 303 -12.76 13.04 15.89
C THR A 303 -11.78 14.19 16.13
N ALA A 304 -11.69 14.68 17.36
CA ALA A 304 -10.70 15.69 17.74
C ALA A 304 -9.27 15.14 17.64
N MET A 305 -8.35 15.94 17.13
CA MET A 305 -6.94 15.60 16.93
C MET A 305 -6.01 16.73 17.35
N ASP A 306 -4.83 16.39 17.84
CA ASP A 306 -3.76 17.36 18.08
C ASP A 306 -2.96 17.59 16.79
N LEU A 307 -2.70 18.85 16.45
CA LEU A 307 -1.70 19.24 15.46
C LEU A 307 -0.32 19.26 16.14
N THR A 308 0.67 18.57 15.60
CA THR A 308 2.02 18.50 16.15
C THR A 308 3.07 18.82 15.09
N GLY A 309 4.25 19.24 15.51
CA GLY A 309 5.33 19.61 14.59
C GLY A 309 5.31 21.09 14.19
N PRO A 310 6.07 21.49 13.14
CA PRO A 310 6.35 22.89 12.85
C PRO A 310 5.14 23.74 12.40
N VAL A 311 4.05 23.12 11.95
CA VAL A 311 2.87 23.83 11.48
C VAL A 311 1.89 24.15 12.63
N ALA A 312 1.94 23.39 13.71
CA ALA A 312 1.08 23.62 14.88
C ALA A 312 1.23 25.05 15.41
N GLY A 313 0.10 25.74 15.65
CA GLY A 313 0.04 27.12 16.11
C GLY A 313 0.31 28.18 15.04
N SER A 314 0.63 27.79 13.79
CA SER A 314 0.83 28.75 12.70
C SER A 314 -0.50 29.35 12.21
N ASP A 315 -0.43 30.53 11.58
CA ASP A 315 -1.61 31.18 11.02
C ASP A 315 -2.27 30.40 9.88
N PHE A 316 -1.56 29.44 9.27
CA PHE A 316 -2.07 28.62 8.19
C PHE A 316 -3.16 27.64 8.62
N VAL A 317 -3.19 27.24 9.90
CA VAL A 317 -4.11 26.21 10.42
C VAL A 317 -5.08 26.73 11.48
N LYS A 318 -5.10 28.05 11.70
CA LYS A 318 -6.10 28.68 12.58
C LYS A 318 -7.47 28.68 11.90
N THR A 319 -8.47 28.20 12.61
CA THR A 319 -9.87 28.14 12.18
C THR A 319 -10.80 28.59 13.31
N LYS A 320 -12.08 28.70 13.04
CA LYS A 320 -13.07 28.96 14.08
C LYS A 320 -13.08 27.88 15.17
N TYR A 321 -12.81 26.61 14.83
CA TYR A 321 -12.69 25.51 15.78
C TYR A 321 -11.40 25.60 16.60
N SER A 322 -10.28 25.94 15.97
CA SER A 322 -8.95 26.00 16.59
C SER A 322 -8.32 27.39 16.40
N PRO A 323 -8.73 28.40 17.22
CA PRO A 323 -8.23 29.76 17.06
C PRO A 323 -6.73 29.91 17.34
N ASP A 324 -6.16 29.00 18.11
CA ASP A 324 -4.71 28.93 18.37
C ASP A 324 -3.95 28.05 17.36
N GLY A 325 -4.66 27.28 16.50
CA GLY A 325 -4.07 26.43 15.49
C GLY A 325 -3.36 25.19 16.03
N THR A 326 -3.69 24.71 17.26
CA THR A 326 -3.06 23.55 17.90
C THR A 326 -3.89 22.28 17.79
N GLN A 327 -5.16 22.39 17.44
CA GLN A 327 -6.09 21.29 17.31
C GLN A 327 -6.75 21.28 15.94
N GLY A 328 -7.24 20.11 15.54
CA GLY A 328 -8.01 19.88 14.34
C GLY A 328 -9.00 18.77 14.53
N ARG A 329 -9.66 18.40 13.47
CA ARG A 329 -10.51 17.22 13.39
C ARG A 329 -10.06 16.36 12.23
N GLY A 330 -10.37 15.10 12.28
CA GLY A 330 -10.04 14.16 11.22
C GLY A 330 -10.36 12.75 11.66
N THR A 331 -10.15 11.83 10.85
CA THR A 331 -9.39 11.83 9.58
C THR A 331 -10.34 11.53 8.42
N ILE A 332 -9.94 11.81 7.18
CA ILE A 332 -10.78 11.61 6.00
C ILE A 332 -9.97 11.14 4.82
N ASN A 333 -10.60 10.37 3.96
CA ASN A 333 -10.03 9.79 2.75
C ASN A 333 -8.68 9.12 3.06
N ASN A 334 -8.77 8.13 3.95
CA ASN A 334 -7.60 7.42 4.47
C ASN A 334 -7.31 6.22 3.57
N CYS A 335 -6.29 6.34 2.76
CA CYS A 335 -5.84 5.32 1.84
C CYS A 335 -4.76 4.41 2.47
N ALA A 336 -3.54 4.47 2.03
CA ALA A 336 -2.45 3.68 2.56
C ALA A 336 -2.08 3.99 4.03
N ASN A 337 -1.15 3.24 4.57
CA ASN A 337 -0.69 3.40 5.94
C ASN A 337 0.82 3.24 6.12
N GLY A 338 1.25 3.21 7.37
CA GLY A 338 2.52 2.73 7.86
C GLY A 338 2.39 2.24 9.28
N VAL A 339 3.35 1.43 9.72
CA VAL A 339 3.42 0.93 11.10
C VAL A 339 4.75 1.34 11.70
N THR A 340 4.70 1.92 12.90
CA THR A 340 5.91 2.38 13.59
C THR A 340 6.57 1.27 14.39
N GLY A 341 7.89 1.41 14.63
CA GLY A 341 8.63 0.49 15.50
C GLY A 341 8.15 0.49 16.96
N TRP A 342 7.46 1.54 17.39
CA TRP A 342 6.84 1.62 18.73
C TRP A 342 5.38 1.19 18.79
N GLY A 343 4.81 0.72 17.65
CA GLY A 343 3.52 0.07 17.59
C GLY A 343 2.34 1.02 17.49
N THR A 344 2.46 2.09 16.73
CA THR A 344 1.34 2.94 16.30
C THR A 344 1.06 2.79 14.82
N LEU A 345 -0.17 3.06 14.40
CA LEU A 345 -0.59 3.21 13.02
C LEU A 345 -0.26 4.62 12.55
N LEU A 346 0.25 4.75 11.34
CA LEU A 346 0.30 5.99 10.57
C LEU A 346 -0.72 5.86 9.44
N THR A 347 -1.85 6.53 9.53
CA THR A 347 -2.85 6.58 8.46
C THR A 347 -2.67 7.85 7.64
N CYS A 348 -2.97 7.78 6.35
CA CYS A 348 -2.62 8.78 5.36
C CYS A 348 -3.87 9.46 4.81
N GLU A 349 -3.96 10.79 4.90
CA GLU A 349 -5.05 11.58 4.33
C GLU A 349 -4.71 11.93 2.87
N GLU A 350 -5.42 11.36 1.92
CA GLU A 350 -5.09 11.42 0.48
C GLU A 350 -5.95 12.45 -0.28
N ASN A 351 -7.17 12.11 -0.71
CA ASN A 351 -8.04 12.92 -1.59
C ASN A 351 -8.91 13.96 -0.85
N TRP A 352 -8.44 14.45 0.27
CA TRP A 352 -9.14 15.37 1.17
C TRP A 352 -9.64 16.67 0.52
N ALA A 353 -9.01 17.16 -0.55
CA ALA A 353 -9.32 18.46 -1.15
C ALA A 353 -10.73 18.52 -1.75
N GLY A 354 -11.21 17.42 -2.33
CA GLY A 354 -12.51 17.30 -2.96
C GLY A 354 -13.71 17.46 -2.03
N TYR A 355 -13.52 17.26 -0.72
CA TYR A 355 -14.61 17.33 0.25
C TYR A 355 -15.07 18.76 0.56
N PHE A 356 -14.25 19.78 0.26
CA PHE A 356 -14.51 21.16 0.62
C PHE A 356 -15.32 21.92 -0.43
N LYS A 357 -16.38 22.56 0.03
CA LYS A 357 -17.04 23.58 -0.77
C LYS A 357 -16.19 24.84 -0.73
N ARG A 358 -15.94 25.41 -1.90
CA ARG A 358 -15.44 26.77 -2.07
C ARG A 358 -16.05 27.38 -3.33
N ASN A 359 -16.61 28.57 -3.25
CA ASN A 359 -17.21 29.24 -4.42
C ASN A 359 -17.34 30.74 -4.20
N GLY A 360 -16.74 31.54 -5.10
CA GLY A 360 -16.96 32.98 -5.20
C GLY A 360 -16.27 33.83 -4.15
N ASP A 361 -15.26 33.35 -3.45
CA ASP A 361 -14.53 34.06 -2.39
C ASP A 361 -13.16 34.60 -2.82
N ASP A 362 -12.78 34.52 -4.10
CA ASP A 362 -11.45 34.93 -4.59
C ASP A 362 -11.11 36.38 -4.26
N ALA A 363 -12.12 37.28 -4.29
CA ALA A 363 -11.93 38.66 -3.93
C ALA A 363 -11.58 38.91 -2.45
N ASN A 364 -11.85 37.93 -1.58
CA ASN A 364 -11.58 37.95 -0.14
C ASN A 364 -10.24 37.28 0.21
N ARG A 365 -9.47 36.84 -0.81
CA ARG A 365 -8.21 36.12 -0.62
C ARG A 365 -7.04 36.85 -1.26
N SER A 366 -5.86 36.67 -0.70
CA SER A 366 -4.62 37.12 -1.32
C SER A 366 -4.29 36.26 -2.55
N ALA A 367 -3.56 36.84 -3.51
CA ALA A 367 -3.07 36.08 -4.67
C ALA A 367 -2.26 34.83 -4.26
N ARG A 368 -1.53 34.91 -3.16
CA ARG A 368 -0.74 33.81 -2.61
C ARG A 368 -1.62 32.65 -2.09
N GLU A 369 -2.71 32.94 -1.36
CA GLU A 369 -3.67 31.92 -0.92
C GLU A 369 -4.31 31.22 -2.12
N LEU A 370 -4.65 31.97 -3.19
CA LEU A 370 -5.22 31.38 -4.40
C LEU A 370 -4.25 30.43 -5.12
N VAL A 371 -2.95 30.74 -5.15
CA VAL A 371 -1.93 29.83 -5.69
C VAL A 371 -1.89 28.54 -4.88
N GLY A 372 -1.84 28.62 -3.56
CA GLY A 372 -1.84 27.44 -2.70
C GLY A 372 -3.10 26.59 -2.86
N LEU A 373 -4.28 27.20 -2.83
CA LEU A 373 -5.57 26.50 -3.01
C LEU A 373 -5.67 25.83 -4.39
N SER A 374 -5.25 26.53 -5.46
CA SER A 374 -5.25 26.00 -6.81
C SER A 374 -4.30 24.78 -6.95
N ARG A 375 -3.11 24.86 -6.33
CA ARG A 375 -2.11 23.78 -6.41
C ARG A 375 -2.58 22.47 -5.73
N TYR A 376 -3.51 22.57 -4.79
CA TYR A 376 -4.10 21.42 -4.11
C TYR A 376 -5.50 21.07 -4.60
N GLY A 377 -6.02 21.71 -5.65
CA GLY A 377 -7.33 21.42 -6.18
C GLY A 377 -8.51 21.92 -5.32
N VAL A 378 -8.28 22.73 -4.27
CA VAL A 378 -9.34 23.39 -3.51
C VAL A 378 -9.87 24.56 -4.34
N SER A 379 -10.56 24.21 -5.41
CA SER A 379 -11.09 25.16 -6.41
C SER A 379 -12.57 25.43 -6.19
N SER A 380 -13.19 26.14 -7.11
CA SER A 380 -14.63 26.40 -7.10
C SER A 380 -15.44 25.10 -7.21
N GLY A 381 -16.22 24.75 -6.18
CA GLY A 381 -17.03 23.54 -6.14
C GLY A 381 -17.97 23.48 -4.94
N THR A 382 -18.82 22.46 -4.89
CA THR A 382 -19.79 22.21 -3.81
C THR A 382 -19.27 21.25 -2.73
N GLY A 383 -18.11 20.64 -2.93
CA GLY A 383 -17.61 19.48 -2.19
C GLY A 383 -18.26 18.17 -2.68
N ASN A 384 -17.52 17.06 -2.64
CA ASN A 384 -17.93 15.76 -3.20
C ASN A 384 -19.33 15.32 -2.75
N TYR A 385 -19.66 15.53 -1.48
CA TYR A 385 -20.93 15.09 -0.88
C TYR A 385 -21.83 16.23 -0.43
N ALA A 386 -21.47 17.47 -0.72
CA ALA A 386 -22.23 18.68 -0.36
C ALA A 386 -22.63 18.74 1.12
N TRP A 387 -21.83 18.20 2.06
CA TRP A 387 -22.13 18.16 3.49
C TRP A 387 -22.37 19.54 4.09
N SER A 388 -21.68 20.57 3.60
CA SER A 388 -21.87 21.97 4.01
C SER A 388 -23.26 22.51 3.70
N SER A 389 -24.05 21.83 2.86
CA SER A 389 -25.40 22.26 2.46
C SER A 389 -26.48 21.85 3.47
N VAL A 390 -26.17 21.03 4.47
CA VAL A 390 -27.10 20.69 5.54
C VAL A 390 -27.60 21.98 6.19
N ASN A 391 -28.94 22.13 6.28
CA ASN A 391 -29.55 23.33 6.80
C ASN A 391 -29.50 23.40 8.34
N THR A 392 -28.30 23.68 8.88
CA THR A 392 -28.00 23.75 10.32
C THR A 392 -26.77 24.65 10.55
N ASP A 393 -26.60 25.12 11.78
CA ASP A 393 -25.40 25.83 12.21
C ASP A 393 -24.37 24.89 12.90
N GLU A 394 -24.64 23.58 12.90
CA GLU A 394 -23.70 22.60 13.48
C GLU A 394 -22.34 22.63 12.79
N GLU A 395 -21.31 22.71 13.60
CA GLU A 395 -19.92 22.83 13.14
C GLU A 395 -19.50 21.65 12.26
N ILE A 396 -19.93 20.45 12.58
CA ILE A 396 -19.58 19.23 11.86
C ILE A 396 -19.94 19.26 10.38
N PHE A 397 -20.88 20.12 9.97
CA PHE A 397 -21.26 20.37 8.58
C PHE A 397 -20.68 21.69 8.05
N ARG A 398 -20.68 22.75 8.87
CA ARG A 398 -20.23 24.09 8.43
C ARG A 398 -18.73 24.15 8.12
N ARG A 399 -17.92 23.34 8.77
CA ARG A 399 -16.47 23.26 8.53
C ARG A 399 -16.07 22.85 7.10
N TRP A 400 -16.95 22.17 6.39
CA TRP A 400 -16.75 21.79 4.98
C TRP A 400 -17.01 22.94 3.99
N ASP A 401 -17.39 24.13 4.46
CA ASP A 401 -17.44 25.37 3.67
C ASP A 401 -16.18 26.21 3.91
N ALA A 402 -15.22 26.08 3.00
CA ALA A 402 -13.94 26.77 3.07
C ALA A 402 -13.97 28.20 2.54
N ASN A 403 -15.14 28.80 2.33
CA ASN A 403 -15.22 30.20 1.87
C ASN A 403 -14.71 31.18 2.93
N ALA A 404 -13.96 32.18 2.48
CA ALA A 404 -13.56 33.32 3.30
C ALA A 404 -14.74 34.30 3.45
N THR A 405 -15.52 34.16 4.55
CA THR A 405 -16.77 34.91 4.80
C THR A 405 -16.67 35.94 5.90
N ALA A 406 -15.64 35.87 6.73
CA ALA A 406 -15.41 36.74 7.88
C ALA A 406 -14.13 37.59 7.72
N GLY A 407 -13.83 38.45 8.69
CA GLY A 407 -12.62 39.29 8.69
C GLY A 407 -11.35 38.50 9.00
N LEU A 408 -11.46 37.52 9.91
CA LEU A 408 -10.34 36.70 10.40
C LEU A 408 -10.54 35.22 10.15
N PRO A 409 -9.47 34.41 9.92
CA PRO A 409 -9.55 32.99 9.80
C PRO A 409 -10.13 32.25 11.04
N THR A 410 -10.03 32.88 12.22
CA THR A 410 -10.62 32.40 13.48
C THR A 410 -12.13 32.61 13.60
N GLU A 411 -12.76 33.21 12.61
CA GLU A 411 -14.20 33.49 12.57
C GLU A 411 -14.94 32.64 11.53
N ASP A 412 -14.19 31.96 10.64
CA ASP A 412 -14.72 31.06 9.62
C ASP A 412 -13.83 29.78 9.48
N TYR A 413 -14.07 28.98 8.44
CA TYR A 413 -13.36 27.74 8.17
C TYR A 413 -12.49 27.80 6.90
N ARG A 414 -12.08 29.02 6.47
CA ARG A 414 -11.26 29.20 5.25
C ARG A 414 -9.96 28.42 5.24
N ASN A 415 -9.38 28.11 6.41
CA ASN A 415 -8.16 27.36 6.58
C ASN A 415 -8.42 25.88 6.95
N GLU A 416 -9.65 25.44 7.05
CA GLU A 416 -9.98 24.04 7.36
C GLU A 416 -9.31 23.06 6.38
N PRO A 417 -9.23 23.34 5.05
CA PRO A 417 -8.50 22.49 4.13
C PRO A 417 -7.01 22.29 4.49
N ASN A 418 -6.39 23.25 5.17
CA ASN A 418 -5.00 23.16 5.60
C ASN A 418 -4.81 22.25 6.84
N GLN A 419 -5.88 21.84 7.48
CA GLN A 419 -5.84 20.85 8.57
C GLN A 419 -5.86 19.41 8.06
N PHE A 420 -5.96 19.18 6.74
CA PHE A 420 -5.98 17.86 6.09
C PHE A 420 -4.81 17.70 5.11
N GLY A 421 -4.58 16.46 4.69
CA GLY A 421 -3.44 16.08 3.87
C GLY A 421 -2.19 15.79 4.70
N TRP A 422 -2.39 15.28 5.91
CA TRP A 422 -1.33 14.93 6.85
C TRP A 422 -1.30 13.43 7.12
N VAL A 423 -0.16 12.93 7.55
CA VAL A 423 -0.08 11.63 8.22
C VAL A 423 -0.65 11.76 9.63
N VAL A 424 -1.57 10.88 9.99
CA VAL A 424 -2.21 10.83 11.31
C VAL A 424 -1.70 9.62 12.09
N GLU A 425 -1.10 9.84 13.25
CA GLU A 425 -0.65 8.78 14.14
C GLU A 425 -1.72 8.41 15.16
N ILE A 426 -2.03 7.10 15.22
CA ILE A 426 -3.05 6.50 16.10
C ILE A 426 -2.39 5.42 16.97
N ASP A 427 -2.59 5.44 18.28
CA ASP A 427 -2.21 4.35 19.18
C ASP A 427 -3.36 3.33 19.26
N PRO A 428 -3.27 2.15 18.64
CA PRO A 428 -4.35 1.16 18.66
C PRO A 428 -4.55 0.54 20.04
N TYR A 429 -3.54 0.58 20.90
CA TYR A 429 -3.58 0.00 22.25
C TYR A 429 -4.12 0.94 23.34
N ASP A 430 -4.28 2.25 23.02
CA ASP A 430 -4.88 3.22 23.94
C ASP A 430 -6.14 3.86 23.31
N PRO A 431 -7.34 3.29 23.58
CA PRO A 431 -8.58 3.80 23.00
C PRO A 431 -8.96 5.21 23.46
N ASN A 432 -8.34 5.73 24.53
CA ASN A 432 -8.58 7.07 25.05
C ASN A 432 -7.58 8.11 24.54
N SER A 433 -6.56 7.71 23.78
CA SER A 433 -5.58 8.62 23.24
C SER A 433 -6.18 9.51 22.14
N THR A 434 -5.74 10.79 22.09
CA THR A 434 -6.06 11.71 21.02
C THR A 434 -5.09 11.48 19.85
N PRO A 435 -5.57 11.13 18.63
CA PRO A 435 -4.71 10.99 17.47
C PRO A 435 -3.95 12.27 17.13
N ARG A 436 -2.80 12.16 16.46
CA ARG A 436 -1.92 13.30 16.16
C ARG A 436 -1.63 13.44 14.68
N LYS A 437 -1.89 14.64 14.14
CA LYS A 437 -1.48 15.00 12.78
C LYS A 437 0.00 15.40 12.80
N ARG A 438 0.84 14.65 12.06
CA ARG A 438 2.31 14.76 12.05
C ARG A 438 2.79 15.73 10.99
N THR A 439 2.69 17.03 11.25
CA THR A 439 2.88 18.09 10.23
C THR A 439 4.33 18.22 9.73
N ALA A 440 5.31 17.66 10.43
CA ALA A 440 6.71 17.63 9.95
C ALA A 440 6.90 16.75 8.71
N LEU A 441 5.95 15.86 8.42
CA LEU A 441 5.98 14.98 7.25
C LEU A 441 5.48 15.67 5.96
N GLY A 442 5.04 16.93 6.03
CA GLY A 442 4.54 17.69 4.89
C GLY A 442 3.06 17.44 4.60
N ARG A 443 2.41 18.34 3.85
CA ARG A 443 1.01 18.25 3.42
C ARG A 443 0.93 17.91 1.94
N MET A 444 0.25 16.81 1.63
CA MET A 444 0.07 16.29 0.26
C MET A 444 -1.16 15.38 0.20
N GLY A 445 -1.41 14.73 -0.92
CA GLY A 445 -2.27 13.55 -0.99
C GLY A 445 -1.45 12.36 -0.53
N HIS A 446 -1.38 12.12 0.78
CA HIS A 446 -0.53 11.06 1.33
C HIS A 446 -1.02 9.67 0.96
N GLU A 447 -0.16 8.96 0.23
CA GLU A 447 -0.33 7.56 -0.13
C GLU A 447 0.85 6.77 0.44
N GLY A 448 0.64 6.23 1.64
CA GLY A 448 1.67 5.55 2.43
C GLY A 448 2.55 6.48 3.28
N ALA A 449 2.98 5.93 4.40
CA ALA A 449 3.96 6.56 5.30
C ALA A 449 4.83 5.46 5.94
N TRP A 450 5.60 4.75 5.10
CA TRP A 450 6.31 3.56 5.55
C TRP A 450 7.69 3.89 6.12
N LEU A 451 8.00 3.32 7.29
CA LEU A 451 9.29 3.49 7.91
C LEU A 451 10.37 2.69 7.17
N GLY A 452 11.51 3.31 6.90
CA GLY A 452 12.72 2.62 6.52
C GLY A 452 13.20 1.68 7.66
N ARG A 453 14.16 0.81 7.34
CA ARG A 453 14.71 -0.13 8.31
C ARG A 453 15.30 0.61 9.52
N LEU A 454 14.86 0.23 10.73
CA LEU A 454 15.29 0.86 11.98
C LEU A 454 16.64 0.31 12.47
N GLY A 455 17.69 1.11 12.40
CA GLY A 455 19.01 0.79 12.93
C GLY A 455 19.30 1.48 14.25
N ASN A 456 19.86 0.77 15.24
CA ASN A 456 20.25 1.37 16.50
C ASN A 456 21.20 2.57 16.29
N ASN A 457 20.84 3.73 16.86
CA ASN A 457 21.57 4.99 16.75
C ASN A 457 21.68 5.55 15.32
N GLN A 458 20.91 5.02 14.35
CA GLN A 458 20.72 5.63 13.02
C GLN A 458 19.54 6.60 13.02
N LYS A 459 19.48 7.51 12.05
CA LYS A 459 18.30 8.34 11.83
C LYS A 459 17.14 7.46 11.37
N LEU A 460 15.93 7.82 11.78
CA LEU A 460 14.70 7.22 11.26
C LEU A 460 14.31 7.98 10.00
N ALA A 461 13.89 7.26 8.95
CA ALA A 461 13.28 7.85 7.77
C ALA A 461 11.86 7.29 7.54
N VAL A 462 10.98 8.13 6.97
CA VAL A 462 9.63 7.77 6.49
C VAL A 462 9.55 8.11 5.02
N TYR A 463 9.08 7.17 4.19
CA TYR A 463 8.92 7.33 2.75
C TYR A 463 7.44 7.41 2.41
N MET A 464 7.08 8.33 1.49
CA MET A 464 5.69 8.72 1.23
C MET A 464 5.48 9.03 -0.25
N GLY A 465 4.45 8.43 -0.87
CA GLY A 465 3.90 8.84 -2.15
C GLY A 465 2.94 10.04 -1.99
N ASP A 466 2.78 10.82 -3.04
CA ASP A 466 1.75 11.85 -3.17
C ASP A 466 0.88 11.49 -4.37
N ASP A 467 -0.25 10.79 -4.10
CA ASP A 467 -1.06 10.29 -5.20
C ASP A 467 -1.80 11.41 -5.92
N ALA A 468 -1.29 11.71 -7.06
CA ALA A 468 -1.96 12.31 -8.20
C ALA A 468 -0.99 12.27 -9.39
N ARG A 469 -1.51 12.42 -10.61
CA ARG A 469 -0.66 12.44 -11.81
C ARG A 469 0.32 13.59 -11.77
N ASN A 470 1.61 13.26 -12.06
CA ASN A 470 2.73 14.18 -12.07
C ASN A 470 3.15 14.70 -10.68
N GLU A 471 2.65 14.12 -9.58
CA GLU A 471 3.12 14.43 -8.24
C GLU A 471 4.42 13.69 -7.91
N TYR A 472 4.84 13.69 -6.65
CA TYR A 472 6.21 13.44 -6.26
C TYR A 472 6.37 12.36 -5.20
N PHE A 473 7.59 11.84 -5.09
CA PHE A 473 8.02 10.94 -4.03
C PHE A 473 8.80 11.70 -2.96
N TYR A 474 8.48 11.47 -1.69
CA TYR A 474 9.03 12.20 -0.55
C TYR A 474 9.70 11.29 0.48
N LYS A 475 10.64 11.87 1.22
CA LYS A 475 11.29 11.26 2.38
C LYS A 475 11.37 12.26 3.52
N PHE A 476 10.91 11.85 4.71
CA PHE A 476 11.18 12.56 5.95
C PHE A 476 12.31 11.88 6.71
N VAL A 477 13.27 12.64 7.24
CA VAL A 477 14.36 12.14 8.09
C VAL A 477 14.28 12.81 9.47
N SER A 478 14.12 12.00 10.52
CA SER A 478 14.03 12.48 11.90
C SER A 478 15.28 13.24 12.35
N ALA A 479 15.11 14.32 13.11
CA ALA A 479 16.21 15.00 13.77
C ALA A 479 16.89 14.12 14.85
N THR A 480 16.16 13.16 15.41
CA THR A 480 16.61 12.28 16.51
C THR A 480 16.98 10.90 15.98
N SER A 481 18.09 10.33 16.46
CA SER A 481 18.49 8.96 16.13
C SER A 481 17.66 7.94 16.91
N TRP A 482 17.35 6.82 16.27
CA TRP A 482 16.54 5.74 16.83
C TRP A 482 17.21 5.07 18.02
N ASN A 483 16.46 4.90 19.12
CA ASN A 483 16.84 4.12 20.29
C ASN A 483 15.88 2.92 20.42
N PRO A 484 16.33 1.67 20.25
CA PRO A 484 15.50 0.48 20.34
C PRO A 484 14.71 0.32 21.66
N SER A 485 15.13 0.98 22.77
CA SER A 485 14.37 0.94 24.02
C SER A 485 13.00 1.62 23.90
N ASP A 486 12.86 2.59 23.00
CA ASP A 486 11.61 3.33 22.79
C ASP A 486 10.52 2.46 22.14
N ALA A 487 10.92 1.38 21.45
CA ALA A 487 9.97 0.39 20.93
C ALA A 487 9.07 -0.24 22.01
N LYS A 488 9.54 -0.23 23.28
CA LYS A 488 8.82 -0.84 24.41
C LYS A 488 8.02 0.16 25.26
N SER A 489 7.95 1.41 24.84
CA SER A 489 7.22 2.45 25.57
C SER A 489 5.70 2.21 25.52
N ASP A 490 5.03 2.33 26.66
CA ASP A 490 3.56 2.37 26.70
C ASP A 490 3.01 3.78 26.35
N ASN A 491 3.86 4.83 26.38
CA ASN A 491 3.50 6.18 25.93
C ASN A 491 3.91 6.39 24.46
N ARG A 492 3.25 5.69 23.54
CA ARG A 492 3.65 5.55 22.13
C ARG A 492 3.56 6.87 21.37
N LEU A 493 2.52 7.67 21.59
CA LEU A 493 2.38 8.98 20.93
C LEU A 493 3.48 9.96 21.33
N ALA A 494 4.00 9.88 22.57
CA ALA A 494 5.17 10.68 22.97
C ALA A 494 6.46 10.19 22.29
N VAL A 495 6.58 8.90 22.00
CA VAL A 495 7.66 8.38 21.13
C VAL A 495 7.52 8.96 19.72
N GLY A 496 6.30 9.00 19.19
CA GLY A 496 6.02 9.67 17.92
C GLY A 496 6.42 11.15 17.92
N ASP A 497 6.14 11.90 18.98
CA ASP A 497 6.59 13.31 19.12
C ASP A 497 8.12 13.44 19.02
N LYS A 498 8.85 12.51 19.60
CA LYS A 498 10.31 12.48 19.57
C LYS A 498 10.88 12.26 18.17
N TYR A 499 10.25 11.39 17.39
CA TYR A 499 10.79 10.97 16.09
C TYR A 499 10.11 11.59 14.87
N LEU A 500 8.82 11.92 14.96
CA LEU A 500 8.03 12.46 13.85
C LEU A 500 7.67 13.95 14.04
N GLY A 501 8.00 14.54 15.19
CA GLY A 501 7.70 15.95 15.48
C GLY A 501 8.73 16.94 14.93
N ASN A 502 9.95 16.49 14.62
CA ASN A 502 11.03 17.35 14.13
C ASN A 502 11.99 16.56 13.23
N GLY A 503 12.33 17.13 12.09
CA GLY A 503 13.23 16.55 11.11
C GLY A 503 13.29 17.36 9.83
N THR A 504 13.78 16.75 8.77
CA THR A 504 13.86 17.36 7.44
C THR A 504 13.04 16.54 6.44
N LEU A 505 12.15 17.20 5.73
CA LEU A 505 11.43 16.64 4.60
C LEU A 505 12.25 16.86 3.32
N TYR A 506 12.27 15.88 2.45
CA TYR A 506 12.96 15.88 1.17
C TYR A 506 12.00 15.45 0.06
N VAL A 507 12.30 15.86 -1.18
CA VAL A 507 11.64 15.37 -2.39
C VAL A 507 12.67 14.74 -3.33
N ALA A 508 12.27 13.71 -4.08
CA ALA A 508 13.17 12.92 -4.93
C ALA A 508 13.45 13.58 -6.27
N LYS A 509 14.68 13.44 -6.73
CA LYS A 509 15.13 13.66 -8.12
C LYS A 509 15.77 12.38 -8.65
N PHE A 510 15.25 11.83 -9.74
CA PHE A 510 15.74 10.63 -10.40
C PHE A 510 16.56 11.02 -11.63
N HIS A 511 17.68 10.32 -11.89
CA HIS A 511 18.55 10.52 -13.05
C HIS A 511 18.56 9.26 -13.93
N ASP A 512 18.79 9.42 -15.21
CA ASP A 512 18.74 8.35 -16.22
C ASP A 512 19.86 7.30 -16.11
N ASP A 513 20.88 7.57 -15.29
CA ASP A 513 22.01 6.69 -15.01
C ASP A 513 21.77 5.74 -13.79
N GLY A 514 20.55 5.72 -13.22
CA GLY A 514 20.20 4.92 -12.03
C GLY A 514 20.66 5.55 -10.71
N THR A 515 21.12 6.80 -10.73
CA THR A 515 21.35 7.58 -9.51
C THR A 515 20.17 8.48 -9.19
N GLY A 516 20.05 8.88 -7.94
CA GLY A 516 19.05 9.86 -7.52
C GLY A 516 19.54 10.68 -6.33
N GLN A 517 18.82 11.75 -6.06
CA GLN A 517 19.11 12.63 -4.92
C GLN A 517 17.85 13.07 -4.21
N TRP A 518 17.99 13.30 -2.91
CA TRP A 518 16.98 13.88 -2.04
C TRP A 518 17.23 15.37 -1.87
N MET A 519 16.31 16.18 -2.34
CA MET A 519 16.39 17.65 -2.27
C MET A 519 15.63 18.15 -1.05
N PRO A 520 16.28 18.90 -0.12
CA PRO A 520 15.66 19.29 1.15
C PRO A 520 14.58 20.36 0.95
N LEU A 521 13.43 20.18 1.61
CA LEU A 521 12.35 21.15 1.66
C LEU A 521 12.48 22.01 2.94
N VAL A 522 13.48 22.87 2.96
CA VAL A 522 13.86 23.71 4.09
C VAL A 522 13.75 25.17 3.71
N TYR A 523 13.09 25.98 4.56
CA TYR A 523 12.98 27.42 4.36
C TYR A 523 14.35 28.07 4.19
N GLY A 524 14.50 28.90 3.16
CA GLY A 524 15.76 29.52 2.76
C GLY A 524 16.66 28.65 1.89
N GLN A 525 16.33 27.35 1.68
CA GLN A 525 17.00 26.47 0.71
C GLN A 525 16.10 26.15 -0.50
N VAL A 526 14.79 26.22 -0.32
CA VAL A 526 13.82 26.12 -1.43
C VAL A 526 13.77 27.49 -2.13
N PRO A 527 13.95 27.57 -3.45
CA PRO A 527 13.83 28.84 -4.18
C PRO A 527 12.36 29.30 -4.23
N ASP A 528 12.17 30.61 -4.38
CA ASP A 528 10.83 31.15 -4.64
C ASP A 528 10.36 30.81 -6.07
N LEU A 529 9.06 30.58 -6.21
CA LEU A 529 8.40 30.50 -7.51
C LEU A 529 8.06 31.91 -8.04
N PRO A 530 7.85 32.10 -9.35
CA PRO A 530 7.48 33.40 -9.91
C PRO A 530 6.22 34.04 -9.30
N ASN A 531 5.30 33.20 -8.79
CA ASN A 531 4.01 33.59 -8.21
C ASN A 531 3.85 33.20 -6.74
N TYR A 532 4.90 32.66 -6.10
CA TYR A 532 4.83 32.22 -4.70
C TYR A 532 6.18 32.37 -3.99
N SER A 533 6.22 33.18 -2.92
CA SER A 533 7.40 33.29 -2.05
C SER A 533 7.13 32.68 -0.69
N PHE A 534 8.01 31.77 -0.25
CA PHE A 534 7.91 31.11 1.04
C PHE A 534 8.30 32.04 2.19
N THR A 535 7.59 31.96 3.31
CA THR A 535 7.78 32.90 4.44
C THR A 535 8.46 32.28 5.66
N ASN A 536 8.31 30.97 5.85
CA ASN A 536 8.89 30.21 6.97
C ASN A 536 8.76 28.70 6.74
N GLN A 537 9.23 27.87 7.68
CA GLN A 537 9.17 26.41 7.54
C GLN A 537 7.74 25.87 7.58
N ALA A 538 6.83 26.47 8.35
CA ALA A 538 5.43 26.02 8.36
C ALA A 538 4.78 26.23 6.98
N ASP A 539 5.14 27.28 6.29
CA ASP A 539 4.70 27.55 4.93
C ASP A 539 5.18 26.50 3.92
N ILE A 540 6.46 26.11 3.99
CA ILE A 540 7.02 25.01 3.19
C ILE A 540 6.22 23.72 3.38
N LEU A 541 5.87 23.40 4.63
CA LEU A 541 5.19 22.15 4.98
C LEU A 541 3.69 22.17 4.67
N VAL A 542 3.04 23.32 4.72
CA VAL A 542 1.63 23.48 4.29
C VAL A 542 1.52 23.49 2.77
N HIS A 543 2.54 24.00 2.10
CA HIS A 543 2.60 24.09 0.64
C HIS A 543 3.71 23.20 0.05
N THR A 544 3.79 21.97 0.54
CA THR A 544 4.82 20.97 0.19
C THR A 544 4.92 20.76 -1.33
N ARG A 545 3.78 20.67 -2.02
CA ARG A 545 3.73 20.52 -3.49
C ARG A 545 4.40 21.71 -4.21
N LEU A 546 4.13 22.96 -3.77
CA LEU A 546 4.80 24.15 -4.32
C LEU A 546 6.30 24.16 -4.02
N ALA A 547 6.71 23.67 -2.85
CA ALA A 547 8.11 23.58 -2.49
C ALA A 547 8.84 22.51 -3.36
N ALA A 548 8.18 21.42 -3.67
CA ALA A 548 8.70 20.39 -4.57
C ALA A 548 8.79 20.87 -6.02
N ASP A 549 7.76 21.62 -6.49
CA ASP A 549 7.77 22.30 -7.80
C ASP A 549 9.01 23.22 -7.92
N ALA A 550 9.25 24.03 -6.87
CA ALA A 550 10.36 24.98 -6.82
C ALA A 550 11.73 24.29 -6.80
N GLN A 551 11.84 23.11 -6.20
CA GLN A 551 13.08 22.31 -6.22
C GLN A 551 13.31 21.58 -7.56
N GLY A 552 12.33 21.55 -8.45
CA GLY A 552 12.43 20.83 -9.72
C GLY A 552 12.48 19.31 -9.54
N ALA A 553 11.63 18.78 -8.66
CA ALA A 553 11.50 17.36 -8.40
C ALA A 553 11.07 16.57 -9.65
N THR A 554 11.34 15.26 -9.69
CA THR A 554 10.89 14.40 -10.80
C THR A 554 9.40 14.14 -10.68
N THR A 555 8.62 14.58 -11.69
CA THR A 555 7.20 14.25 -11.81
C THR A 555 7.00 12.77 -12.08
N MET A 556 5.97 12.15 -11.47
CA MET A 556 5.75 10.70 -11.48
C MET A 556 4.32 10.32 -11.87
N ASP A 557 4.14 9.04 -12.25
CA ASP A 557 2.89 8.48 -12.75
C ASP A 557 2.00 7.97 -11.59
N ARG A 558 1.44 8.86 -10.75
CA ARG A 558 0.69 8.55 -9.53
C ARG A 558 1.52 7.72 -8.54
N PRO A 559 2.35 8.37 -7.71
CA PRO A 559 3.13 7.67 -6.68
C PRO A 559 2.25 7.30 -5.49
N GLU A 560 1.99 6.01 -5.35
CA GLU A 560 1.07 5.39 -4.40
C GLU A 560 1.81 4.83 -3.17
N TRP A 561 1.59 3.54 -2.87
CA TRP A 561 2.13 2.91 -1.69
C TRP A 561 3.65 2.77 -1.72
N THR A 562 4.21 2.82 -0.53
CA THR A 562 5.62 2.54 -0.28
C THR A 562 5.78 1.32 0.64
N ALA A 563 6.84 0.54 0.41
CA ALA A 563 7.20 -0.59 1.28
C ALA A 563 8.72 -0.67 1.47
N CYS A 564 9.15 -1.09 2.65
CA CYS A 564 10.56 -1.32 2.97
C CYS A 564 10.87 -2.80 3.05
N ASN A 565 11.83 -3.28 2.27
CA ASN A 565 12.33 -4.63 2.36
C ASN A 565 13.03 -4.84 3.72
N PRO A 566 12.51 -5.70 4.60
CA PRO A 566 13.03 -5.82 5.97
C PRO A 566 14.45 -6.41 6.03
N ALA A 567 14.87 -7.17 5.00
CA ALA A 567 16.21 -7.76 4.97
C ALA A 567 17.25 -6.78 4.41
N THR A 568 16.94 -6.04 3.34
CA THR A 568 17.92 -5.17 2.64
C THR A 568 17.78 -3.69 3.01
N GLY A 569 16.61 -3.24 3.44
CA GLY A 569 16.30 -1.83 3.66
C GLY A 569 15.99 -1.05 2.36
N GLU A 570 15.88 -1.73 1.23
CA GLU A 570 15.45 -1.13 -0.04
C GLU A 570 13.99 -0.70 0.05
N ILE A 571 13.69 0.44 -0.54
CA ILE A 571 12.33 1.01 -0.56
C ILE A 571 11.73 0.79 -1.96
N TYR A 572 10.50 0.34 -1.98
CA TYR A 572 9.68 0.13 -3.16
C TYR A 572 8.56 1.16 -3.20
N LEU A 573 8.19 1.61 -4.40
CA LEU A 573 7.14 2.59 -4.65
C LEU A 573 6.35 2.14 -5.88
N THR A 574 5.04 2.05 -5.76
CA THR A 574 4.12 1.84 -6.87
C THR A 574 3.84 3.14 -7.61
N LEU A 575 3.77 3.04 -8.94
CA LEU A 575 3.37 4.09 -9.85
C LEU A 575 2.24 3.55 -10.71
N THR A 576 1.00 3.87 -10.35
CA THR A 576 -0.20 3.17 -10.78
C THR A 576 -0.50 3.35 -12.25
N ASN A 577 -0.54 4.58 -12.72
CA ASN A 577 -0.75 4.85 -14.15
C ASN A 577 -0.52 6.33 -14.50
N ASN A 578 -0.46 6.63 -15.79
CA ASN A 578 -0.62 7.99 -16.29
C ASN A 578 -1.26 7.99 -17.67
N ARG A 579 -2.02 9.04 -17.98
CA ARG A 579 -2.71 9.21 -19.27
C ARG A 579 -2.08 10.31 -20.11
N ALA A 580 -2.23 10.20 -21.42
CA ALA A 580 -1.65 11.15 -22.37
C ALA A 580 -2.09 12.61 -22.18
N SER A 581 -3.28 12.84 -21.60
CA SER A 581 -3.76 14.20 -21.32
C SER A 581 -3.04 14.88 -20.16
N SER A 582 -2.49 14.09 -19.23
CA SER A 582 -1.75 14.58 -18.07
C SER A 582 -0.23 14.56 -18.29
N ARG A 583 0.28 13.54 -18.98
CA ARG A 583 1.69 13.43 -19.38
C ARG A 583 1.79 13.07 -20.87
N PRO A 584 1.91 14.06 -21.76
CA PRO A 584 2.11 13.82 -23.19
C PRO A 584 3.42 13.06 -23.47
N ILE A 585 3.54 12.47 -24.67
CA ILE A 585 4.65 11.58 -25.03
C ILE A 585 6.02 12.25 -24.94
N GLU A 586 6.09 13.54 -25.16
CA GLU A 586 7.32 14.34 -25.03
C GLU A 586 7.78 14.56 -23.58
N ASP A 587 6.93 14.29 -22.58
CA ASP A 587 7.22 14.50 -21.16
C ASP A 587 7.61 13.21 -20.42
N VAL A 588 7.91 12.11 -21.14
CA VAL A 588 8.53 10.93 -20.54
C VAL A 588 9.88 11.29 -19.90
N ASN A 589 10.19 10.64 -18.79
CA ASN A 589 11.45 10.83 -18.06
C ASN A 589 12.01 9.47 -17.62
N ALA A 590 13.19 9.45 -17.02
CA ALA A 590 13.86 8.21 -16.65
C ALA A 590 13.04 7.35 -15.68
N ALA A 591 12.37 7.96 -14.71
CA ALA A 591 11.49 7.28 -13.75
C ALA A 591 10.15 6.85 -14.37
N ASN A 592 9.72 7.49 -15.45
CA ASN A 592 8.44 7.23 -16.16
C ASN A 592 8.70 7.15 -17.68
N PRO A 593 9.42 6.12 -18.14
CA PRO A 593 9.96 6.11 -19.50
C PRO A 593 8.96 5.64 -20.55
N ARG A 594 7.84 5.01 -20.14
CA ARG A 594 6.94 4.28 -21.00
C ARG A 594 5.77 5.15 -21.48
N PHE A 595 5.47 5.03 -22.79
CA PHE A 595 4.28 5.62 -23.41
C PHE A 595 3.79 4.73 -24.56
N TYR A 596 2.54 4.28 -24.49
CA TYR A 596 1.92 3.46 -25.53
C TYR A 596 0.40 3.60 -25.55
N VAL A 597 -0.24 2.97 -26.52
CA VAL A 597 -1.69 2.81 -26.62
C VAL A 597 -2.04 1.39 -26.24
N ASP A 598 -2.82 1.23 -25.20
CA ASP A 598 -3.28 -0.06 -24.70
C ASP A 598 -4.62 -0.45 -25.33
N PRO A 599 -4.80 -1.66 -25.85
CA PRO A 599 -6.10 -2.11 -26.38
C PRO A 599 -7.16 -2.28 -25.27
N PRO A 600 -8.43 -2.01 -25.57
CA PRO A 600 -8.99 -1.45 -26.80
C PRO A 600 -8.76 0.07 -26.92
N GLU A 601 -8.31 0.53 -28.06
CA GLU A 601 -7.85 1.90 -28.35
C GLU A 601 -8.95 2.98 -28.31
N ASN A 602 -10.16 2.67 -27.90
CA ASN A 602 -11.30 3.59 -27.88
C ASN A 602 -11.48 4.35 -26.57
N ARG A 603 -10.64 4.09 -25.55
CA ARG A 603 -10.64 4.81 -24.27
C ARG A 603 -9.42 5.72 -24.16
N SER A 604 -9.62 6.99 -23.86
CA SER A 604 -8.51 7.95 -23.70
C SER A 604 -7.60 7.62 -22.51
N SER A 605 -8.12 6.93 -21.48
CA SER A 605 -7.36 6.42 -20.36
C SER A 605 -6.34 5.33 -20.74
N ARG A 606 -6.52 4.70 -21.90
CA ARG A 606 -5.64 3.66 -22.45
C ARG A 606 -4.42 4.21 -23.21
N TYR A 607 -4.21 5.54 -23.22
CA TYR A 607 -3.07 6.20 -23.86
C TYR A 607 -2.14 6.77 -22.79
N GLY A 608 -0.85 6.45 -22.83
CA GLY A 608 0.16 6.92 -21.88
C GLY A 608 0.93 5.77 -21.25
N ASN A 609 0.89 5.64 -19.94
CA ASN A 609 1.36 4.49 -19.17
C ASN A 609 0.20 3.87 -18.38
N PRO A 610 -0.76 3.20 -19.04
CA PRO A 610 -2.00 2.75 -18.39
C PRO A 610 -1.79 1.61 -17.39
N ASN A 611 -0.77 0.76 -17.57
CA ASN A 611 -0.55 -0.41 -16.73
C ASN A 611 0.47 -0.15 -15.59
N GLY A 612 1.03 1.06 -15.48
CA GLY A 612 1.91 1.44 -14.40
C GLY A 612 3.19 0.61 -14.24
N HIS A 613 3.89 0.83 -13.14
CA HIS A 613 5.16 0.14 -12.84
C HIS A 613 5.54 0.31 -11.36
N ILE A 614 6.58 -0.38 -10.92
CA ILE A 614 7.10 -0.31 -9.55
C ILE A 614 8.57 0.08 -9.60
N ILE A 615 8.94 1.17 -8.90
CA ILE A 615 10.32 1.59 -8.70
C ILE A 615 10.84 1.04 -7.38
N ARG A 616 12.14 0.76 -7.31
CA ARG A 616 12.83 0.49 -6.03
C ARG A 616 14.09 1.33 -5.91
N ILE A 617 14.39 1.74 -4.69
CA ILE A 617 15.58 2.53 -4.37
C ILE A 617 16.41 1.86 -3.27
N ARG A 618 17.72 2.12 -3.29
CA ARG A 618 18.65 1.82 -2.22
C ARG A 618 19.39 3.08 -1.82
N GLU A 619 19.28 3.48 -0.55
CA GLU A 619 20.03 4.58 0.01
C GLU A 619 21.55 4.30 -0.06
N ASP A 620 22.35 5.30 -0.41
CA ASP A 620 23.80 5.16 -0.42
C ASP A 620 24.32 4.86 1.00
N GLY A 621 25.19 3.87 1.08
CA GLY A 621 25.68 3.37 2.38
C GLY A 621 24.66 2.63 3.22
N SER A 622 23.47 2.33 2.70
CA SER A 622 22.31 1.81 3.46
C SER A 622 21.98 2.70 4.68
N ASP A 623 22.21 4.00 4.56
CA ASP A 623 21.94 4.99 5.60
C ASP A 623 20.63 5.73 5.27
N PRO A 624 19.57 5.61 6.10
CA PRO A 624 18.31 6.35 5.88
C PRO A 624 18.49 7.88 5.84
N ALA A 625 19.58 8.41 6.38
CA ALA A 625 19.91 9.85 6.33
C ALA A 625 20.67 10.26 5.08
N SER A 626 21.04 9.34 4.17
CA SER A 626 21.71 9.67 2.91
C SER A 626 20.88 10.67 2.11
N VAL A 627 21.55 11.57 1.39
CA VAL A 627 20.92 12.51 0.46
C VAL A 627 21.04 12.04 -1.01
N THR A 628 21.60 10.86 -1.22
CA THR A 628 21.73 10.19 -2.52
C THR A 628 21.31 8.74 -2.43
N PHE A 629 20.84 8.20 -3.57
CA PHE A 629 20.39 6.81 -3.66
C PHE A 629 20.69 6.23 -5.04
N ARG A 630 20.63 4.89 -5.15
CA ARG A 630 20.55 4.14 -6.40
C ARG A 630 19.13 3.66 -6.60
N TRP A 631 18.70 3.51 -7.86
CA TRP A 631 17.36 3.07 -8.21
C TRP A 631 17.31 2.29 -9.51
N ASP A 632 16.26 1.52 -9.67
CA ASP A 632 15.83 0.92 -10.92
C ASP A 632 14.29 0.74 -10.93
N ILE A 633 13.73 0.45 -12.10
CA ILE A 633 12.34 0.02 -12.23
C ILE A 633 12.30 -1.48 -11.99
N TYR A 634 11.66 -1.90 -10.90
CA TYR A 634 11.58 -3.31 -10.50
C TYR A 634 10.71 -4.12 -11.46
N LEU A 635 9.48 -3.66 -11.75
CA LEU A 635 8.52 -4.31 -12.64
C LEU A 635 7.72 -3.27 -13.42
N PHE A 636 7.43 -3.56 -14.68
CA PHE A 636 6.40 -2.88 -15.45
C PHE A 636 5.14 -3.75 -15.50
N GLY A 637 3.96 -3.16 -15.18
CA GLY A 637 2.67 -3.79 -15.44
C GLY A 637 2.41 -3.91 -16.95
N ALA A 638 1.75 -4.98 -17.38
CA ALA A 638 1.34 -5.19 -18.77
C ALA A 638 0.36 -6.35 -18.87
N ASP A 639 -0.53 -6.38 -19.87
CA ASP A 639 -1.22 -7.61 -20.29
C ASP A 639 -0.27 -8.44 -21.19
N ALA A 640 0.05 -9.66 -20.74
CA ALA A 640 0.92 -10.56 -21.49
C ALA A 640 0.30 -11.04 -22.82
N ALA A 641 -1.02 -10.90 -22.99
CA ALA A 641 -1.72 -11.27 -24.22
C ALA A 641 -1.73 -10.15 -25.27
N ASP A 642 -1.26 -8.96 -24.93
CA ASP A 642 -1.24 -7.82 -25.83
C ASP A 642 -0.33 -8.05 -27.04
N PRO A 643 -0.74 -7.60 -28.24
CA PRO A 643 0.07 -7.79 -29.44
C PRO A 643 1.38 -6.97 -29.37
N VAL A 644 2.46 -7.57 -29.86
CA VAL A 644 3.74 -6.86 -30.03
C VAL A 644 3.59 -5.82 -31.14
N VAL A 645 3.92 -4.56 -30.82
CA VAL A 645 3.92 -3.44 -31.77
C VAL A 645 5.35 -2.99 -32.05
N ALA A 646 5.71 -2.88 -33.33
CA ALA A 646 7.08 -2.52 -33.72
C ALA A 646 7.45 -1.10 -33.23
N GLY A 647 8.55 -1.01 -32.49
CA GLY A 647 9.05 0.25 -31.92
C GLY A 647 8.21 0.76 -30.73
N VAL A 648 7.57 -0.15 -29.99
CA VAL A 648 6.87 0.12 -28.74
C VAL A 648 7.22 -0.98 -27.73
N ASP A 649 7.73 -0.59 -26.58
CA ASP A 649 8.09 -1.49 -25.49
C ASP A 649 6.94 -1.50 -24.44
N ARG A 650 6.06 -2.52 -24.51
CA ARG A 650 4.93 -2.69 -23.56
C ARG A 650 5.30 -3.62 -22.42
N ASN A 651 5.45 -4.90 -22.68
CA ASN A 651 5.77 -5.93 -21.69
C ASN A 651 7.29 -6.03 -21.48
N ILE A 652 7.87 -4.99 -20.87
CA ILE A 652 9.32 -4.86 -20.67
C ILE A 652 9.83 -5.93 -19.70
N SER A 653 9.06 -6.25 -18.66
CA SER A 653 9.41 -7.23 -17.63
C SER A 653 9.16 -8.69 -18.02
N GLY A 654 8.79 -8.97 -19.27
CA GLY A 654 8.59 -10.33 -19.76
C GLY A 654 7.49 -11.10 -19.02
N LEU A 655 6.43 -10.42 -18.59
CA LEU A 655 5.30 -11.00 -17.86
C LEU A 655 4.58 -12.05 -18.70
N THR A 656 3.95 -13.00 -18.05
CA THR A 656 3.20 -14.12 -18.61
C THR A 656 1.77 -14.13 -18.08
N ALA A 657 0.91 -14.99 -18.62
CA ALA A 657 -0.47 -15.13 -18.16
C ALA A 657 -0.61 -15.49 -16.65
N ASP A 658 0.45 -15.96 -15.99
CA ASP A 658 0.45 -16.34 -14.58
C ASP A 658 0.85 -15.21 -13.63
N ASN A 659 1.39 -14.10 -14.16
CA ASN A 659 1.95 -13.03 -13.37
C ASN A 659 1.81 -11.62 -13.99
N ASP A 660 1.03 -11.49 -15.06
CA ASP A 660 0.71 -10.19 -15.64
C ASP A 660 -0.27 -9.41 -14.73
N PHE A 661 -0.12 -8.10 -14.71
CA PHE A 661 -0.89 -7.18 -13.88
C PHE A 661 -0.90 -5.78 -14.49
N SER A 662 -1.81 -4.96 -14.00
CA SER A 662 -1.93 -3.55 -14.32
C SER A 662 -2.16 -2.72 -13.07
N SER A 663 -1.88 -1.43 -13.14
CA SER A 663 -2.18 -0.43 -12.12
C SER A 663 -1.79 -0.91 -10.69
N PRO A 664 -0.48 -1.16 -10.43
CA PRO A 664 -0.03 -1.54 -9.09
C PRO A 664 -0.25 -0.37 -8.13
N ASP A 665 -0.89 -0.66 -7.00
CA ASP A 665 -1.25 0.27 -5.95
C ASP A 665 -0.72 -0.24 -4.61
N GLY A 666 -1.47 -1.09 -3.88
CA GLY A 666 -1.06 -1.64 -2.60
C GLY A 666 0.25 -2.43 -2.65
N LEU A 667 1.15 -2.16 -1.70
CA LEU A 667 2.50 -2.72 -1.67
C LEU A 667 2.96 -2.99 -0.23
N TRP A 668 3.31 -4.26 0.08
CA TRP A 668 3.71 -4.59 1.44
C TRP A 668 4.67 -5.78 1.51
N PHE A 669 5.71 -5.68 2.34
CA PHE A 669 6.60 -6.80 2.66
C PHE A 669 6.13 -7.57 3.89
N SER A 670 6.16 -8.89 3.80
CA SER A 670 5.93 -9.77 4.95
C SER A 670 6.86 -9.46 6.11
N ARG A 671 6.36 -9.64 7.34
CA ARG A 671 7.05 -9.28 8.57
C ARG A 671 8.34 -10.09 8.79
N ASP A 672 9.34 -9.47 9.37
CA ASP A 672 10.63 -10.10 9.68
C ASP A 672 10.55 -11.16 10.80
N GLN A 673 9.43 -11.25 11.54
CA GLN A 673 9.19 -12.27 12.56
C GLN A 673 9.03 -13.67 11.98
N ASN A 674 8.68 -13.81 10.72
CA ASN A 674 8.45 -15.10 10.07
C ASN A 674 9.38 -15.33 8.85
N PRO A 675 9.48 -16.56 8.33
CA PRO A 675 10.35 -16.87 7.19
C PRO A 675 10.06 -16.03 5.94
N ALA A 676 8.80 -15.62 5.72
CA ALA A 676 8.40 -14.83 4.55
C ALA A 676 8.99 -13.42 4.54
N GLY A 677 9.45 -12.90 5.67
CA GLY A 677 10.05 -11.56 5.77
C GLY A 677 11.55 -11.55 6.10
N ARG A 678 12.22 -12.71 6.24
CA ARG A 678 13.59 -12.74 6.79
C ARG A 678 14.70 -12.69 5.74
N VAL A 679 14.97 -13.81 5.07
CA VAL A 679 16.16 -13.97 4.22
C VAL A 679 15.87 -13.59 2.79
N ARG A 680 14.69 -13.98 2.30
CA ARG A 680 14.16 -13.65 0.98
C ARG A 680 12.74 -13.15 1.16
N PRO A 681 12.58 -11.85 1.50
CA PRO A 681 11.29 -11.30 1.86
C PRO A 681 10.26 -11.41 0.76
N LEU A 682 9.05 -11.86 1.14
CA LEU A 682 7.89 -11.91 0.28
C LEU A 682 7.26 -10.53 0.20
N LEU A 683 7.13 -10.01 -1.02
CA LEU A 683 6.43 -8.78 -1.36
C LEU A 683 5.03 -9.11 -1.89
N TRP A 684 4.02 -8.46 -1.38
CA TRP A 684 2.67 -8.45 -1.91
C TRP A 684 2.44 -7.20 -2.75
N ILE A 685 1.85 -7.38 -3.93
CA ILE A 685 1.51 -6.32 -4.88
C ILE A 685 0.02 -6.43 -5.14
N GLN A 686 -0.73 -5.37 -4.92
CA GLN A 686 -2.18 -5.28 -5.11
C GLN A 686 -2.49 -4.28 -6.23
N THR A 687 -3.67 -4.37 -6.83
CA THR A 687 -4.06 -3.52 -7.96
C THR A 687 -5.34 -2.76 -7.68
N ASP A 688 -5.39 -1.53 -8.20
CA ASP A 688 -6.58 -0.70 -8.45
C ASP A 688 -6.67 -0.48 -9.95
N ASP A 689 -7.32 -1.43 -10.68
CA ASP A 689 -7.09 -1.60 -12.11
C ASP A 689 -8.25 -1.17 -12.99
N GLY A 690 -8.07 -0.07 -13.71
CA GLY A 690 -8.96 0.34 -14.80
C GLY A 690 -8.49 -0.02 -16.22
N SER A 691 -7.42 -0.80 -16.39
CA SER A 691 -6.83 -1.08 -17.71
C SER A 691 -6.94 -2.54 -18.13
N MET A 692 -6.96 -3.50 -17.22
CA MET A 692 -7.24 -4.92 -17.49
C MET A 692 -8.65 -5.34 -17.04
N ASP A 693 -9.53 -4.40 -16.76
CA ASP A 693 -10.94 -4.59 -16.37
C ASP A 693 -11.78 -5.36 -17.42
N ASP A 694 -11.28 -5.47 -18.64
CA ASP A 694 -11.84 -6.30 -19.73
C ASP A 694 -11.26 -7.72 -19.77
N ARG A 695 -10.29 -8.05 -18.90
CA ARG A 695 -9.59 -9.35 -18.84
C ARG A 695 -9.80 -10.11 -17.53
N THR A 696 -9.96 -9.40 -16.42
CA THR A 696 -10.06 -9.98 -15.08
C THR A 696 -10.59 -8.94 -14.11
N ASN A 697 -11.03 -9.38 -12.93
CA ASN A 697 -11.15 -8.50 -11.77
C ASN A 697 -9.76 -8.18 -11.20
N ASP A 698 -9.68 -7.24 -10.26
CA ASP A 698 -8.48 -6.84 -9.55
C ASP A 698 -7.74 -7.99 -8.87
N GLN A 699 -6.44 -7.81 -8.72
CA GLN A 699 -5.50 -8.87 -8.46
C GLN A 699 -4.57 -8.58 -7.27
N MET A 700 -4.03 -9.66 -6.71
CA MET A 700 -2.90 -9.59 -5.78
C MET A 700 -1.84 -10.61 -6.19
N LEU A 701 -0.59 -10.15 -6.29
CA LEU A 701 0.54 -10.97 -6.64
C LEU A 701 1.47 -11.15 -5.44
N ALA A 702 2.10 -12.33 -5.37
CA ALA A 702 3.22 -12.59 -4.49
C ALA A 702 4.52 -12.47 -5.27
N ALA A 703 5.52 -11.80 -4.70
CA ALA A 703 6.82 -11.59 -5.33
C ALA A 703 7.98 -11.89 -4.36
N LEU A 704 9.07 -12.42 -4.90
CA LEU A 704 10.35 -12.58 -4.22
C LEU A 704 11.38 -11.76 -4.99
N PRO A 705 11.49 -10.45 -4.73
CA PRO A 705 12.32 -9.57 -5.51
C PRO A 705 13.82 -9.85 -5.32
N GLY A 706 14.61 -9.48 -6.35
CA GLY A 706 16.05 -9.37 -6.25
C GLY A 706 16.48 -8.10 -5.49
N THR A 707 17.45 -7.37 -6.03
CA THR A 707 18.00 -6.16 -5.39
C THR A 707 18.20 -5.05 -6.42
N VAL A 708 18.20 -3.80 -6.00
CA VAL A 708 18.54 -2.65 -6.85
C VAL A 708 19.86 -2.90 -7.61
N GLY A 709 19.81 -2.79 -8.95
CA GLY A 709 20.95 -2.97 -9.83
C GLY A 709 21.20 -4.42 -10.26
N ASP A 710 20.25 -5.33 -10.06
CA ASP A 710 20.34 -6.73 -10.55
C ASP A 710 20.00 -6.88 -12.05
N GLY A 711 19.50 -5.83 -12.69
CA GLY A 711 19.17 -5.80 -14.11
C GLY A 711 20.13 -4.96 -14.93
N GLN A 712 19.60 -4.12 -15.84
CA GLN A 712 20.43 -3.41 -16.82
C GLN A 712 19.87 -2.02 -17.19
N ALA A 713 20.75 -1.17 -17.73
CA ALA A 713 20.32 0.04 -18.42
C ALA A 713 19.70 -0.31 -19.78
N MET A 714 18.62 0.36 -20.13
CA MET A 714 17.94 0.21 -21.42
C MET A 714 17.39 1.55 -21.93
N THR A 715 16.99 1.56 -23.19
CA THR A 715 16.19 2.64 -23.77
C THR A 715 14.78 2.12 -24.04
N VAL A 716 13.78 2.78 -23.49
CA VAL A 716 12.36 2.44 -23.68
C VAL A 716 11.81 3.26 -24.85
N HIS A 717 11.15 2.58 -25.79
CA HIS A 717 10.54 3.21 -26.97
C HIS A 717 9.02 3.23 -26.83
N GLY A 718 8.44 4.40 -27.10
CA GLY A 718 7.00 4.63 -27.06
C GLY A 718 6.46 5.21 -28.35
N LYS A 719 5.14 5.05 -28.55
CA LYS A 719 4.39 5.72 -29.62
C LYS A 719 3.02 6.15 -29.10
N ASP A 720 2.58 7.32 -29.53
CA ASP A 720 1.19 7.74 -29.40
C ASP A 720 0.33 7.25 -30.61
N GLY A 721 -0.98 7.39 -30.51
CA GLY A 721 -1.89 7.04 -31.60
C GLY A 721 -1.84 7.99 -32.81
N THR A 722 -1.04 9.06 -32.78
CA THR A 722 -0.96 10.11 -33.83
C THR A 722 0.32 10.06 -34.65
N GLY A 723 1.28 9.21 -34.28
CA GLY A 723 2.54 8.99 -35.01
C GLY A 723 3.76 9.59 -34.36
N ASN A 724 3.64 10.26 -33.19
CA ASN A 724 4.81 10.68 -32.41
C ASN A 724 5.43 9.46 -31.70
N SER A 725 6.73 9.55 -31.42
CA SER A 725 7.48 8.50 -30.74
C SER A 725 8.40 9.08 -29.67
N SER A 726 8.62 8.33 -28.60
CA SER A 726 9.59 8.62 -27.56
C SER A 726 10.71 7.58 -27.52
N SER A 727 11.83 7.97 -26.91
CA SER A 727 12.99 7.12 -26.69
C SER A 727 13.69 7.60 -25.42
N GLN A 728 13.46 6.91 -24.30
CA GLN A 728 13.91 7.34 -22.97
C GLN A 728 14.87 6.32 -22.36
N ALA A 729 16.06 6.78 -21.98
CA ALA A 729 17.02 5.97 -21.22
C ALA A 729 16.55 5.80 -19.76
N THR A 730 16.70 4.59 -19.24
CA THR A 730 16.36 4.23 -17.86
C THR A 730 17.16 3.02 -17.40
N VAL A 731 16.94 2.60 -16.13
CA VAL A 731 17.50 1.37 -15.57
C VAL A 731 16.36 0.47 -15.13
N VAL A 732 16.41 -0.79 -15.52
CA VAL A 732 15.38 -1.79 -15.17
C VAL A 732 15.99 -2.93 -14.38
N GLY A 733 15.20 -3.54 -13.47
CA GLY A 733 15.55 -4.73 -12.71
C GLY A 733 15.58 -5.98 -13.58
N ALA A 734 16.05 -7.09 -13.02
CA ALA A 734 16.03 -8.39 -13.69
C ALA A 734 14.59 -8.89 -13.89
N ASP A 735 14.34 -9.54 -15.04
CA ASP A 735 13.02 -10.12 -15.33
C ASP A 735 12.61 -11.14 -14.28
N PRO A 736 11.34 -11.14 -13.84
CA PRO A 736 10.83 -12.13 -12.90
C PRO A 736 10.69 -13.50 -13.55
N SER A 737 10.75 -14.54 -12.73
CA SER A 737 10.42 -15.90 -13.11
C SER A 737 9.14 -16.37 -12.45
N ALA A 738 8.57 -17.49 -12.90
CA ALA A 738 7.40 -18.10 -12.23
C ALA A 738 7.69 -18.50 -10.77
N ALA A 739 8.96 -18.63 -10.35
CA ALA A 739 9.34 -18.88 -8.97
C ALA A 739 9.50 -17.60 -8.13
N SER A 740 9.47 -16.41 -8.76
CA SER A 740 9.70 -15.13 -8.09
C SER A 740 8.57 -14.10 -8.26
N LEU A 741 7.61 -14.33 -9.16
CA LEU A 741 6.40 -13.50 -9.31
C LEU A 741 5.24 -14.36 -9.76
N ARG A 742 4.10 -14.32 -9.05
CA ARG A 742 2.96 -15.18 -9.32
C ARG A 742 1.66 -14.55 -8.81
N ARG A 743 0.58 -14.66 -9.60
CA ARG A 743 -0.76 -14.23 -9.19
C ARG A 743 -1.28 -15.11 -8.08
N PHE A 744 -1.56 -14.52 -6.92
CA PHE A 744 -2.03 -15.21 -5.72
C PHE A 744 -3.54 -15.10 -5.51
N LEU A 745 -4.14 -13.96 -5.88
CA LEU A 745 -5.55 -13.70 -5.65
C LEU A 745 -6.16 -12.94 -6.82
N VAL A 746 -7.42 -13.23 -7.11
CA VAL A 746 -8.32 -12.42 -7.94
C VAL A 746 -9.55 -12.09 -7.09
N GLY A 747 -9.93 -10.83 -7.04
CA GLY A 747 -11.03 -10.29 -6.24
C GLY A 747 -12.42 -10.55 -6.81
N PRO A 748 -13.47 -10.18 -6.07
CA PRO A 748 -14.83 -10.11 -6.60
C PRO A 748 -14.97 -9.02 -7.67
N LYS A 749 -16.16 -8.89 -8.25
CA LYS A 749 -16.41 -7.94 -9.34
C LYS A 749 -16.28 -6.51 -8.89
N GLU A 750 -15.61 -5.71 -9.73
CA GLU A 750 -15.56 -4.24 -9.60
C GLU A 750 -15.10 -3.83 -8.18
N CYS A 751 -14.13 -4.56 -7.64
CA CYS A 751 -13.50 -4.19 -6.40
C CYS A 751 -12.05 -3.77 -6.68
N GLU A 752 -11.50 -3.01 -5.79
CA GLU A 752 -10.05 -2.89 -5.61
C GLU A 752 -9.56 -3.91 -4.59
N ILE A 753 -8.36 -4.45 -4.77
CA ILE A 753 -7.67 -5.26 -3.79
C ILE A 753 -6.66 -4.39 -3.05
N THR A 754 -6.94 -4.13 -1.78
CA THR A 754 -6.15 -3.19 -0.99
C THR A 754 -6.00 -3.66 0.46
N GLY A 755 -5.08 -3.04 1.19
CA GLY A 755 -4.82 -3.39 2.59
C GLY A 755 -4.33 -4.82 2.78
N VAL A 756 -3.14 -4.98 3.33
CA VAL A 756 -2.54 -6.30 3.55
C VAL A 756 -1.68 -6.33 4.80
N ASP A 757 -1.87 -7.32 5.64
CA ASP A 757 -0.98 -7.65 6.75
C ASP A 757 -1.12 -9.13 7.14
N THR A 758 -0.19 -9.65 7.91
CA THR A 758 -0.24 -11.02 8.43
C THR A 758 -0.21 -11.05 9.96
N THR A 759 -0.65 -12.18 10.51
CA THR A 759 -0.23 -12.52 11.87
C THR A 759 1.30 -12.60 11.95
N PRO A 760 1.93 -12.36 13.13
CA PRO A 760 3.39 -12.42 13.27
C PRO A 760 4.02 -13.73 12.81
N ASP A 761 3.31 -14.86 12.91
CA ASP A 761 3.77 -16.17 12.43
C ASP A 761 3.58 -16.38 10.92
N GLY A 762 2.95 -15.42 10.20
CA GLY A 762 2.73 -15.47 8.75
C GLY A 762 1.69 -16.49 8.29
N ARG A 763 0.94 -17.13 9.19
CA ARG A 763 0.03 -18.23 8.89
C ARG A 763 -1.41 -17.79 8.61
N THR A 764 -1.74 -16.53 8.87
CA THR A 764 -2.98 -15.87 8.43
C THR A 764 -2.61 -14.57 7.73
N LEU A 765 -3.13 -14.38 6.53
CA LEU A 765 -3.04 -13.15 5.75
C LEU A 765 -4.39 -12.46 5.79
N PHE A 766 -4.42 -11.19 6.15
CA PHE A 766 -5.60 -10.33 6.07
C PHE A 766 -5.50 -9.46 4.81
N VAL A 767 -6.60 -9.40 4.05
CA VAL A 767 -6.67 -8.61 2.80
C VAL A 767 -7.98 -7.82 2.78
N GLY A 768 -7.91 -6.55 2.41
CA GLY A 768 -9.06 -5.68 2.17
C GLY A 768 -9.66 -5.91 0.79
N ILE A 769 -10.96 -5.83 0.71
CA ILE A 769 -11.77 -5.83 -0.51
C ILE A 769 -12.56 -4.52 -0.50
N GLN A 770 -12.14 -3.56 -1.30
CA GLN A 770 -12.72 -2.23 -1.36
C GLN A 770 -13.82 -2.18 -2.42
N HIS A 771 -14.85 -1.43 -2.21
CA HIS A 771 -15.99 -1.08 -3.10
C HIS A 771 -16.48 -2.15 -4.11
N PRO A 772 -16.67 -3.44 -3.73
CA PRO A 772 -17.15 -4.43 -4.68
C PRO A 772 -18.47 -3.99 -5.31
N GLY A 773 -18.58 -4.15 -6.64
CA GLY A 773 -19.78 -3.77 -7.38
C GLY A 773 -19.95 -2.25 -7.57
N GLU A 774 -18.90 -1.49 -7.66
CA GLU A 774 -18.88 -0.03 -7.76
C GLU A 774 -19.74 0.53 -8.92
N ASP A 775 -19.78 -0.15 -10.06
CA ASP A 775 -20.57 0.25 -11.24
C ASP A 775 -22.09 -0.06 -11.11
N GLY A 776 -22.50 -0.68 -10.01
CA GLY A 776 -23.88 -1.05 -9.75
C GLY A 776 -24.72 0.09 -9.18
N SER A 777 -25.95 -0.25 -8.80
CA SER A 777 -26.87 0.66 -8.12
C SER A 777 -27.72 -0.08 -7.10
N TRP A 778 -28.46 0.66 -6.24
CA TRP A 778 -29.32 0.09 -5.21
C TRP A 778 -30.24 -1.02 -5.72
N ASP A 779 -30.95 -0.78 -6.83
CA ASP A 779 -31.92 -1.71 -7.41
C ASP A 779 -31.30 -2.74 -8.36
N ASN A 780 -30.06 -2.53 -8.79
CA ASN A 780 -29.36 -3.40 -9.73
C ASN A 780 -27.88 -3.48 -9.38
N PRO A 781 -27.54 -4.15 -8.27
CA PRO A 781 -26.14 -4.34 -7.86
C PRO A 781 -25.39 -5.20 -8.85
N SER A 782 -24.16 -4.83 -9.18
CA SER A 782 -23.29 -5.58 -10.11
C SER A 782 -22.52 -6.69 -9.40
N SER A 783 -22.38 -6.62 -8.07
CA SER A 783 -21.81 -7.64 -7.19
C SER A 783 -22.78 -8.00 -6.06
N ASN A 784 -22.60 -9.20 -5.46
CA ASN A 784 -23.27 -9.63 -4.24
C ASN A 784 -22.27 -9.97 -3.12
N TRP A 785 -21.01 -9.60 -3.27
CA TRP A 785 -20.01 -9.85 -2.25
C TRP A 785 -20.31 -9.05 -0.96
N PRO A 786 -20.15 -9.59 0.26
CA PRO A 786 -19.52 -10.85 0.62
C PRO A 786 -20.44 -12.09 0.63
N GLN A 787 -21.73 -11.95 0.34
CA GLN A 787 -22.65 -13.09 0.39
C GLN A 787 -22.33 -14.14 -0.69
N SER A 788 -21.90 -13.70 -1.86
CA SER A 788 -21.44 -14.58 -2.95
C SER A 788 -20.27 -15.48 -2.55
N GLN A 789 -19.38 -15.04 -1.64
CA GLN A 789 -18.29 -15.86 -1.10
C GLN A 789 -18.80 -17.13 -0.39
N THR A 790 -20.00 -17.10 0.15
CA THR A 790 -20.66 -18.24 0.82
C THR A 790 -21.70 -18.96 -0.06
N GLY A 791 -21.76 -18.61 -1.36
CA GLY A 791 -22.67 -19.21 -2.33
C GLY A 791 -24.07 -18.60 -2.38
N THR A 792 -24.29 -17.44 -1.77
CA THR A 792 -25.57 -16.73 -1.79
C THR A 792 -25.48 -15.58 -2.80
N ASN A 793 -26.08 -15.72 -3.96
CA ASN A 793 -26.09 -14.70 -5.01
C ASN A 793 -27.27 -13.73 -4.86
N SER A 794 -27.31 -13.01 -3.74
CA SER A 794 -28.33 -12.00 -3.46
C SER A 794 -27.85 -11.04 -2.39
N GLY A 795 -28.35 -9.81 -2.43
CA GLY A 795 -27.96 -8.73 -1.50
C GLY A 795 -27.12 -7.67 -2.23
N ARG A 796 -26.96 -6.54 -1.57
CA ARG A 796 -26.08 -5.45 -2.05
C ARG A 796 -24.66 -5.67 -1.56
N PRO A 797 -23.66 -5.29 -2.36
CA PRO A 797 -22.24 -5.47 -1.97
C PRO A 797 -21.88 -4.63 -0.76
N ARG A 798 -20.82 -5.05 -0.07
CA ARG A 798 -20.23 -4.36 1.08
C ARG A 798 -18.72 -4.52 1.05
N SER A 799 -17.97 -3.47 1.15
CA SER A 799 -16.52 -3.54 1.39
C SER A 799 -16.20 -4.34 2.65
N GLY A 800 -15.05 -5.00 2.72
CA GLY A 800 -14.72 -5.80 3.91
C GLY A 800 -13.32 -6.38 3.91
N VAL A 801 -13.03 -7.20 4.92
CA VAL A 801 -11.74 -7.87 5.11
C VAL A 801 -11.93 -9.37 5.06
N VAL A 802 -11.02 -10.05 4.36
CA VAL A 802 -10.90 -11.52 4.39
C VAL A 802 -9.66 -11.96 5.14
N ALA A 803 -9.76 -13.12 5.81
CA ALA A 803 -8.63 -13.87 6.33
C ALA A 803 -8.34 -15.05 5.40
N ILE A 804 -7.10 -15.21 4.99
CA ILE A 804 -6.64 -16.27 4.09
C ILE A 804 -5.63 -17.13 4.84
N THR A 805 -5.81 -18.44 4.78
CA THR A 805 -4.95 -19.43 5.45
C THR A 805 -4.60 -20.57 4.52
N ARG A 806 -3.45 -21.20 4.73
CA ARG A 806 -3.16 -22.49 4.06
C ARG A 806 -3.83 -23.63 4.78
N ASP A 807 -4.40 -24.57 4.03
CA ASP A 807 -5.11 -25.73 4.58
C ASP A 807 -4.14 -26.68 5.33
N ASP A 808 -2.86 -26.71 4.95
CA ASP A 808 -1.82 -27.47 5.66
C ASP A 808 -1.26 -26.74 6.89
N GLY A 809 -1.70 -25.50 7.15
CA GLY A 809 -1.25 -24.65 8.25
C GLY A 809 0.12 -24.02 8.07
N GLY A 810 0.70 -24.04 6.87
CA GLY A 810 1.96 -23.37 6.54
C GLY A 810 1.85 -21.84 6.47
N ILE A 811 2.98 -21.19 6.13
CA ILE A 811 3.03 -19.75 5.90
C ILE A 811 2.34 -19.42 4.57
N VAL A 812 1.48 -18.40 4.59
CA VAL A 812 0.76 -17.95 3.38
C VAL A 812 1.74 -17.38 2.37
N GLY A 813 1.63 -17.80 1.12
CA GLY A 813 2.43 -17.32 -0.01
C GLY A 813 3.77 -18.08 -0.24
N LEU A 814 4.16 -19.01 0.65
CA LEU A 814 5.40 -19.79 0.51
C LEU A 814 5.17 -21.28 0.32
#